data_35c5c88008e61045a8b71a2ece7aac4e
#
_entry.id   35c5c88008e61045a8b71a2ece7aac4e
#
_cell.length_a   1.000
_cell.length_b   1.000
_cell.length_c   1.000
_cell.angle_alpha   90.00
_cell.angle_beta   90.00
_cell.angle_gamma   90.00
#
_symmetry.space_group_name_H-M   'P 1'
#
loop_
_entity.id
_entity.type
_entity.pdbx_description
1 polymer ?
#
loop_
_entity_poly.entity_id
_entity_poly.type
_entity_poly.pdbx_seq_one_letter_code
_entity_poly.pdbx_strand_id
1 'polypeptide(L)'
;MPLSNLNPEQLAAATAPSGHNLIIASAGTGKTSTIVGRIAYLLQQGFKPKDILLLTFTNKASSEMIERVGKIFGSSLAKEIESGTFHAVAYRYLRQMKNIHLKQPKELQMLFKSLYEKRVFSQDSIKPYSVQYLYEIYSLFVNAAYKGSFGAWIVDRNPQQEPYIAIYEDVMEEFKALKHTHHYADYNDLLLLYRESLLELSLPPFMEVLCDEYQDTNPLQDSILDALKPKSLFCVGDYDQSIYAFNGADIGIISGFGGKYADSKVFTLSKNYRSSKHILDLANKVIEKNERVYPKRLEVIKQGEFAPPKLVWYDELFLQYQGIAKRIALSNTPYENTAIIFRNNSSADGIEASLRELNIPSKRKGSVSFFDTKEVSLILDICSLTHNPRDMMAHIHTLSYGKGIGNSIAKDIYEALFILGEGDCHRGMFSPKSDIKAYQQRAKNTQLGLFDDFFALESQGRFNEYITGGFASHPLLQHPKIQKEGAIFLSDFYEMLDSIRHIKEPKRLIERIVNAKFFTDIMQNLAKNRSKTKEGSIDSARFEQALESIKRKCSLLLDLAKNHNDLGKFLNAMILGSSEASEGSGVNLLSIHASKGLEFQNVYVVDLMDGRFPNRKLMSKGGSLEEERRLFYVAITRAKENLILSFAKKDSMKNIEYTPSIFLYEGELLSKDSVV
;
A
#
# COMPACT_ATOMS: atom_id res chain seq x y z
N MET A 1 37.22 -9.58 -6.48
CA MET A 1 36.15 -10.41 -7.04
C MET A 1 34.94 -10.37 -6.11
N PRO A 2 33.68 -10.42 -6.56
CA PRO A 2 32.51 -10.27 -5.66
C PRO A 2 32.42 -11.34 -4.57
N LEU A 3 32.89 -12.54 -4.84
CA LEU A 3 32.86 -13.65 -3.87
C LEU A 3 33.94 -13.54 -2.80
N SER A 4 35.07 -12.83 -3.04
CA SER A 4 36.14 -12.66 -2.05
C SER A 4 35.80 -11.76 -0.88
N ASN A 5 34.75 -10.95 -1.01
CA ASN A 5 34.27 -10.06 0.05
C ASN A 5 33.20 -10.71 0.94
N LEU A 6 32.79 -11.94 0.65
CA LEU A 6 31.83 -12.68 1.44
C LEU A 6 32.54 -13.39 2.62
N ASN A 7 31.90 -13.41 3.77
CA ASN A 7 32.37 -14.26 4.85
C ASN A 7 32.10 -15.74 4.55
N PRO A 8 32.69 -16.69 5.30
CA PRO A 8 32.53 -18.12 5.03
C PRO A 8 31.08 -18.61 4.96
N GLU A 9 30.17 -18.09 5.81
CA GLU A 9 28.74 -18.45 5.83
C GLU A 9 28.04 -17.92 4.56
N GLN A 10 28.28 -16.67 4.20
CA GLN A 10 27.74 -16.04 3.01
C GLN A 10 28.27 -16.71 1.72
N LEU A 11 29.58 -17.06 1.72
CA LEU A 11 30.19 -17.73 0.58
C LEU A 11 29.60 -19.14 0.39
N ALA A 12 29.48 -19.91 1.46
CA ALA A 12 28.87 -21.24 1.42
C ALA A 12 27.44 -21.19 0.89
N ALA A 13 26.63 -20.21 1.34
CA ALA A 13 25.28 -20.00 0.84
C ALA A 13 25.28 -19.56 -0.62
N ALA A 14 26.09 -18.57 -1.03
CA ALA A 14 26.12 -18.03 -2.39
C ALA A 14 26.60 -19.08 -3.42
N THR A 15 27.47 -20.00 -3.02
CA THR A 15 27.98 -21.08 -3.88
C THR A 15 27.25 -22.41 -3.71
N ALA A 16 26.11 -22.43 -3.04
CA ALA A 16 25.27 -23.61 -2.86
C ALA A 16 24.98 -24.29 -4.21
N PRO A 17 24.90 -25.63 -4.29
CA PRO A 17 24.54 -26.31 -5.50
C PRO A 17 23.12 -25.96 -5.96
N SER A 18 22.83 -26.22 -7.24
CA SER A 18 21.46 -26.11 -7.76
C SER A 18 20.53 -27.03 -6.97
N GLY A 19 19.28 -26.59 -6.80
CA GLY A 19 18.26 -27.23 -5.98
C GLY A 19 17.54 -26.23 -5.09
N HIS A 20 16.87 -26.71 -4.05
CA HIS A 20 16.11 -25.86 -3.13
C HIS A 20 16.97 -25.43 -1.95
N ASN A 21 17.31 -24.13 -1.88
CA ASN A 21 18.19 -23.59 -0.85
C ASN A 21 17.46 -22.51 -0.03
N LEU A 22 17.43 -22.66 1.27
CA LEU A 22 16.89 -21.68 2.20
C LEU A 22 18.03 -21.05 3.00
N ILE A 23 18.09 -19.73 2.98
CA ILE A 23 19.10 -18.96 3.72
C ILE A 23 18.38 -18.19 4.85
N ILE A 24 18.60 -18.62 6.07
CA ILE A 24 18.12 -17.94 7.27
C ILE A 24 19.10 -16.82 7.61
N ALA A 25 18.70 -15.59 7.35
CA ALA A 25 19.58 -14.44 7.41
C ALA A 25 18.94 -13.29 8.18
N SER A 26 19.40 -13.04 9.39
CA SER A 26 18.87 -11.99 10.27
C SER A 26 19.19 -10.57 9.81
N ALA A 27 18.61 -9.57 10.49
CA ALA A 27 18.93 -8.17 10.23
C ALA A 27 20.45 -7.93 10.32
N GLY A 28 21.01 -7.25 9.31
CA GLY A 28 22.42 -6.84 9.30
C GLY A 28 23.44 -7.97 9.06
N THR A 29 23.01 -9.18 8.65
CA THR A 29 23.92 -10.31 8.35
C THR A 29 24.37 -10.36 6.88
N GLY A 30 23.96 -9.37 6.06
CA GLY A 30 24.40 -9.27 4.67
C GLY A 30 23.56 -10.09 3.68
N LYS A 31 22.24 -10.22 3.90
CA LYS A 31 21.29 -10.83 2.93
C LYS A 31 21.53 -10.40 1.49
N THR A 32 21.50 -9.08 1.25
CA THR A 32 21.73 -8.50 -0.08
C THR A 32 23.07 -8.89 -0.69
N SER A 33 24.14 -8.89 0.12
CA SER A 33 25.48 -9.30 -0.36
C SER A 33 25.51 -10.78 -0.76
N THR A 34 24.79 -11.63 -0.03
CA THR A 34 24.69 -13.07 -0.33
C THR A 34 23.91 -13.30 -1.64
N ILE A 35 22.80 -12.58 -1.84
CA ILE A 35 22.01 -12.66 -3.10
C ILE A 35 22.85 -12.17 -4.30
N VAL A 36 23.51 -11.03 -4.19
CA VAL A 36 24.42 -10.50 -5.23
C VAL A 36 25.57 -11.47 -5.47
N GLY A 37 26.12 -12.09 -4.41
CA GLY A 37 27.12 -13.15 -4.53
C GLY A 37 26.60 -14.39 -5.27
N ARG A 38 25.35 -14.82 -4.99
CA ARG A 38 24.72 -15.93 -5.72
C ARG A 38 24.59 -15.63 -7.21
N ILE A 39 24.07 -14.45 -7.57
CA ILE A 39 23.98 -14.02 -8.97
C ILE A 39 25.37 -14.01 -9.62
N ALA A 40 26.37 -13.45 -8.94
CA ALA A 40 27.74 -13.42 -9.43
C ALA A 40 28.31 -14.83 -9.67
N TYR A 41 28.08 -15.75 -8.73
CA TYR A 41 28.47 -17.15 -8.86
C TYR A 41 27.82 -17.82 -10.08
N LEU A 42 26.49 -17.66 -10.26
CA LEU A 42 25.76 -18.24 -11.38
C LEU A 42 26.29 -17.73 -12.73
N LEU A 43 26.50 -16.42 -12.86
CA LEU A 43 27.07 -15.83 -14.07
C LEU A 43 28.50 -16.38 -14.39
N GLN A 44 29.32 -16.59 -13.35
CA GLN A 44 30.66 -17.23 -13.50
C GLN A 44 30.56 -18.69 -13.88
N GLN A 45 29.50 -19.41 -13.50
CA GLN A 45 29.23 -20.78 -13.91
C GLN A 45 28.62 -20.88 -15.33
N GLY A 46 28.44 -19.74 -16.02
CA GLY A 46 27.93 -19.72 -17.40
C GLY A 46 26.42 -19.65 -17.55
N PHE A 47 25.67 -19.38 -16.46
CA PHE A 47 24.25 -19.09 -16.55
C PHE A 47 24.03 -17.80 -17.36
N LYS A 48 23.03 -17.79 -18.24
CA LYS A 48 22.65 -16.57 -18.95
C LYS A 48 21.85 -15.67 -18.03
N PRO A 49 22.04 -14.33 -18.07
CA PRO A 49 21.29 -13.40 -17.22
C PRO A 49 19.76 -13.58 -17.28
N LYS A 50 19.23 -13.81 -18.49
CA LYS A 50 17.79 -14.03 -18.73
C LYS A 50 17.21 -15.31 -18.12
N ASP A 51 18.08 -16.26 -17.73
CA ASP A 51 17.65 -17.50 -17.09
C ASP A 51 17.50 -17.32 -15.55
N ILE A 52 17.79 -16.12 -15.02
CA ILE A 52 17.77 -15.76 -13.60
C ILE A 52 16.60 -14.81 -13.34
N LEU A 53 15.76 -15.16 -12.37
CA LEU A 53 14.70 -14.30 -11.83
C LEU A 53 15.04 -13.89 -10.40
N LEU A 54 15.03 -12.59 -10.11
CA LEU A 54 15.18 -12.04 -8.77
C LEU A 54 13.85 -11.43 -8.30
N LEU A 55 13.20 -12.08 -7.33
CA LEU A 55 12.00 -11.59 -6.67
C LEU A 55 12.36 -10.90 -5.35
N THR A 56 11.84 -9.71 -5.16
CA THR A 56 12.07 -8.90 -3.95
C THR A 56 10.76 -8.34 -3.41
N PHE A 57 10.78 -7.88 -2.16
CA PHE A 57 9.59 -7.27 -1.56
C PHE A 57 9.35 -5.83 -2.05
N THR A 58 10.40 -5.09 -2.44
CA THR A 58 10.29 -3.71 -2.95
C THR A 58 11.08 -3.53 -4.25
N ASN A 59 10.59 -2.67 -5.15
CA ASN A 59 11.29 -2.33 -6.39
C ASN A 59 12.67 -1.68 -6.11
N LYS A 60 12.76 -0.92 -5.02
CA LYS A 60 14.03 -0.31 -4.62
C LYS A 60 15.09 -1.36 -4.29
N ALA A 61 14.73 -2.41 -3.52
CA ALA A 61 15.66 -3.50 -3.20
C ALA A 61 16.14 -4.22 -4.48
N SER A 62 15.22 -4.51 -5.40
CA SER A 62 15.56 -5.08 -6.70
C SER A 62 16.53 -4.20 -7.46
N SER A 63 16.23 -2.92 -7.63
CA SER A 63 17.09 -1.98 -8.36
C SER A 63 18.48 -1.86 -7.76
N GLU A 64 18.58 -1.79 -6.42
CA GLU A 64 19.86 -1.73 -5.70
C GLU A 64 20.71 -2.99 -5.94
N MET A 65 20.08 -4.18 -5.89
CA MET A 65 20.78 -5.44 -6.14
C MET A 65 21.29 -5.53 -7.58
N ILE A 66 20.46 -5.16 -8.56
CA ILE A 66 20.84 -5.16 -9.97
C ILE A 66 21.94 -4.12 -10.26
N GLU A 67 21.88 -2.94 -9.63
CA GLU A 67 22.97 -1.95 -9.74
C GLU A 67 24.30 -2.50 -9.21
N ARG A 68 24.28 -3.22 -8.07
CA ARG A 68 25.49 -3.86 -7.52
C ARG A 68 26.04 -4.94 -8.46
N VAL A 69 25.17 -5.74 -9.08
CA VAL A 69 25.58 -6.71 -10.13
C VAL A 69 26.16 -5.97 -11.33
N GLY A 70 25.54 -4.86 -11.75
CA GLY A 70 25.99 -4.03 -12.87
C GLY A 70 27.37 -3.39 -12.66
N LYS A 71 27.73 -3.03 -11.43
CA LYS A 71 29.08 -2.55 -11.07
C LYS A 71 30.14 -3.62 -11.25
N ILE A 72 29.77 -4.90 -11.23
CA ILE A 72 30.70 -6.03 -11.34
C ILE A 72 30.81 -6.57 -12.77
N PHE A 73 29.67 -6.76 -13.43
CA PHE A 73 29.58 -7.43 -14.75
C PHE A 73 29.20 -6.50 -15.90
N GLY A 74 28.96 -5.22 -15.61
CA GLY A 74 28.47 -4.23 -16.57
C GLY A 74 26.96 -4.07 -16.53
N SER A 75 26.49 -2.81 -16.64
CA SER A 75 25.08 -2.46 -16.51
C SER A 75 24.18 -3.05 -17.61
N SER A 76 24.73 -3.29 -18.80
CA SER A 76 24.00 -3.92 -19.91
C SER A 76 23.59 -5.35 -19.55
N LEU A 77 24.54 -6.15 -19.10
CA LEU A 77 24.32 -7.56 -18.73
C LEU A 77 23.36 -7.65 -17.52
N ALA A 78 23.56 -6.81 -16.50
CA ALA A 78 22.70 -6.84 -15.31
C ALA A 78 21.23 -6.53 -15.63
N LYS A 79 20.94 -5.69 -16.64
CA LYS A 79 19.58 -5.36 -17.08
C LYS A 79 18.84 -6.50 -17.79
N GLU A 80 19.55 -7.54 -18.22
CA GLU A 80 18.95 -8.74 -18.82
C GLU A 80 18.40 -9.70 -17.75
N ILE A 81 18.79 -9.52 -16.47
CA ILE A 81 18.25 -10.30 -15.36
C ILE A 81 16.82 -9.82 -15.12
N GLU A 82 15.84 -10.74 -15.17
CA GLU A 82 14.48 -10.42 -14.81
C GLU A 82 14.39 -10.18 -13.29
N SER A 83 13.91 -8.99 -12.87
CA SER A 83 13.93 -8.63 -11.47
C SER A 83 12.79 -7.70 -11.07
N GLY A 84 12.32 -7.78 -9.83
CA GLY A 84 11.28 -6.92 -9.30
C GLY A 84 10.47 -7.56 -8.19
N THR A 85 9.37 -6.92 -7.82
CA THR A 85 8.36 -7.53 -6.95
C THR A 85 7.54 -8.56 -7.72
N PHE A 86 6.88 -9.49 -7.02
CA PHE A 86 5.94 -10.44 -7.65
C PHE A 86 4.95 -9.73 -8.59
N HIS A 87 4.38 -8.62 -8.14
CA HIS A 87 3.43 -7.83 -8.93
C HIS A 87 4.08 -7.16 -10.15
N ALA A 88 5.29 -6.63 -10.02
CA ALA A 88 5.98 -5.97 -11.12
C ALA A 88 6.36 -6.98 -12.24
N VAL A 89 6.85 -8.15 -11.84
CA VAL A 89 7.18 -9.25 -12.78
C VAL A 89 5.91 -9.76 -13.46
N ALA A 90 4.86 -10.06 -12.68
CA ALA A 90 3.56 -10.49 -13.20
C ALA A 90 2.98 -9.48 -14.20
N TYR A 91 3.01 -8.18 -13.86
CA TYR A 91 2.49 -7.13 -14.72
C TYR A 91 3.27 -7.01 -16.04
N ARG A 92 4.62 -7.05 -16.01
CA ARG A 92 5.45 -7.00 -17.22
C ARG A 92 5.17 -8.18 -18.15
N TYR A 93 5.01 -9.38 -17.59
CA TYR A 93 4.67 -10.58 -18.35
C TYR A 93 3.27 -10.48 -18.98
N LEU A 94 2.26 -10.17 -18.17
CA LEU A 94 0.87 -10.13 -18.64
C LEU A 94 0.60 -9.02 -19.63
N ARG A 95 1.25 -7.86 -19.51
CA ARG A 95 1.08 -6.72 -20.42
C ARG A 95 1.46 -7.07 -21.87
N GLN A 96 2.34 -8.04 -22.07
CA GLN A 96 2.74 -8.49 -23.40
C GLN A 96 1.72 -9.44 -24.05
N MET A 97 0.88 -10.08 -23.23
CA MET A 97 -0.01 -11.16 -23.67
C MET A 97 -1.50 -10.84 -23.59
N LYS A 98 -1.89 -9.94 -22.68
CA LYS A 98 -3.31 -9.65 -22.36
C LYS A 98 -3.56 -8.15 -22.30
N ASN A 99 -4.75 -7.72 -22.73
CA ASN A 99 -5.21 -6.34 -22.54
C ASN A 99 -5.74 -6.19 -21.10
N ILE A 100 -4.90 -5.67 -20.19
CA ILE A 100 -5.23 -5.51 -18.77
C ILE A 100 -5.09 -4.05 -18.37
N HIS A 101 -6.14 -3.51 -17.74
CA HIS A 101 -6.16 -2.20 -17.12
C HIS A 101 -5.99 -2.33 -15.60
N LEU A 102 -4.76 -2.12 -15.12
CA LEU A 102 -4.47 -2.14 -13.68
C LEU A 102 -5.16 -0.95 -13.00
N LYS A 103 -5.94 -1.22 -11.96
CA LYS A 103 -6.67 -0.24 -11.19
C LYS A 103 -6.13 -0.13 -9.76
N GLN A 104 -6.17 1.10 -9.23
CA GLN A 104 -5.84 1.32 -7.82
C GLN A 104 -6.88 0.68 -6.89
N PRO A 105 -6.48 0.16 -5.72
CA PRO A 105 -7.41 -0.44 -4.76
C PRO A 105 -8.59 0.48 -4.40
N LYS A 106 -8.36 1.79 -4.28
CA LYS A 106 -9.42 2.76 -3.97
C LYS A 106 -10.47 2.87 -5.08
N GLU A 107 -10.07 2.83 -6.34
CA GLU A 107 -11.00 2.85 -7.47
C GLU A 107 -11.92 1.64 -7.43
N LEU A 108 -11.34 0.45 -7.25
CA LEU A 108 -12.11 -0.79 -7.16
C LEU A 108 -12.97 -0.89 -5.89
N GLN A 109 -12.50 -0.31 -4.76
CA GLN A 109 -13.34 -0.16 -3.57
C GLN A 109 -14.58 0.70 -3.82
N MET A 110 -14.49 1.75 -4.65
CA MET A 110 -15.65 2.56 -5.01
C MET A 110 -16.64 1.77 -5.86
N LEU A 111 -16.16 0.99 -6.85
CA LEU A 111 -16.99 0.09 -7.63
C LEU A 111 -17.67 -0.93 -6.70
N PHE A 112 -16.88 -1.61 -5.86
CA PHE A 112 -17.37 -2.57 -4.89
C PHE A 112 -18.44 -1.97 -3.96
N LYS A 113 -18.21 -0.76 -3.47
CA LYS A 113 -19.16 -0.01 -2.65
C LYS A 113 -20.46 0.25 -3.40
N SER A 114 -20.42 0.61 -4.68
CA SER A 114 -21.63 0.85 -5.48
C SER A 114 -22.47 -0.41 -5.65
N LEU A 115 -21.85 -1.60 -5.66
CA LEU A 115 -22.55 -2.90 -5.74
C LEU A 115 -23.14 -3.29 -4.38
N TYR A 116 -22.35 -3.14 -3.32
CA TYR A 116 -22.80 -3.45 -1.97
C TYR A 116 -24.00 -2.59 -1.54
N GLU A 117 -24.00 -1.28 -1.82
CA GLU A 117 -25.09 -0.35 -1.48
C GLU A 117 -26.41 -0.65 -2.21
N LYS A 118 -26.39 -1.47 -3.25
CA LYS A 118 -27.59 -1.94 -3.94
C LYS A 118 -28.29 -3.11 -3.23
N ARG A 119 -27.63 -3.74 -2.27
CA ARG A 119 -28.14 -4.91 -1.55
C ARG A 119 -28.93 -4.50 -0.31
N VAL A 120 -29.97 -5.28 -0.01
CA VAL A 120 -30.80 -5.11 1.19
C VAL A 120 -30.36 -6.13 2.23
N PHE A 121 -29.91 -5.66 3.37
CA PHE A 121 -29.53 -6.49 4.50
C PHE A 121 -30.70 -6.55 5.49
N SER A 122 -31.02 -7.75 5.98
CA SER A 122 -32.01 -7.91 7.06
C SER A 122 -31.57 -7.15 8.32
N GLN A 123 -32.53 -6.58 9.04
CA GLN A 123 -32.25 -5.90 10.32
C GLN A 123 -32.22 -6.91 11.48
N ASP A 124 -31.33 -7.90 11.37
CA ASP A 124 -31.11 -8.87 12.43
C ASP A 124 -30.23 -8.30 13.56
N SER A 125 -30.18 -8.98 14.69
CA SER A 125 -29.34 -8.61 15.84
C SER A 125 -27.83 -8.58 15.50
N ILE A 126 -27.42 -9.27 14.45
CA ILE A 126 -26.05 -9.35 13.94
C ILE A 126 -25.88 -8.32 12.83
N LYS A 127 -24.83 -7.49 12.92
CA LYS A 127 -24.53 -6.51 11.88
C LYS A 127 -23.70 -7.15 10.76
N PRO A 128 -24.07 -6.90 9.47
CA PRO A 128 -23.23 -7.31 8.35
C PRO A 128 -21.87 -6.60 8.39
N TYR A 129 -20.88 -7.18 7.75
CA TYR A 129 -19.59 -6.52 7.57
C TYR A 129 -19.75 -5.19 6.81
N SER A 130 -19.01 -4.18 7.23
CA SER A 130 -18.94 -2.94 6.45
C SER A 130 -18.33 -3.22 5.07
N VAL A 131 -18.74 -2.43 4.10
CA VAL A 131 -18.25 -2.49 2.72
C VAL A 131 -16.72 -2.54 2.63
N GLN A 132 -16.06 -1.67 3.37
CA GLN A 132 -14.60 -1.60 3.38
C GLN A 132 -13.98 -2.87 3.95
N TYR A 133 -14.50 -3.37 5.07
CA TYR A 133 -14.00 -4.57 5.71
C TYR A 133 -14.23 -5.81 4.83
N LEU A 134 -15.40 -5.92 4.18
CA LEU A 134 -15.71 -7.01 3.27
C LEU A 134 -14.74 -7.05 2.07
N TYR A 135 -14.41 -5.88 1.51
CA TYR A 135 -13.42 -5.78 0.44
C TYR A 135 -12.00 -6.20 0.90
N GLU A 136 -11.59 -5.75 2.09
CA GLU A 136 -10.29 -6.09 2.67
C GLU A 136 -10.16 -7.59 2.94
N ILE A 137 -11.17 -8.23 3.53
CA ILE A 137 -11.12 -9.68 3.80
C ILE A 137 -11.23 -10.52 2.53
N TYR A 138 -11.86 -10.02 1.46
CA TYR A 138 -11.82 -10.68 0.17
C TYR A 138 -10.38 -10.73 -0.40
N SER A 139 -9.63 -9.65 -0.29
CA SER A 139 -8.21 -9.64 -0.67
C SER A 139 -7.39 -10.66 0.15
N LEU A 140 -7.65 -10.76 1.46
CA LEU A 140 -6.99 -11.77 2.32
C LEU A 140 -7.37 -13.19 1.92
N PHE A 141 -8.63 -13.45 1.58
CA PHE A 141 -9.09 -14.75 1.06
C PHE A 141 -8.32 -15.16 -0.20
N VAL A 142 -8.15 -14.24 -1.15
CA VAL A 142 -7.39 -14.51 -2.39
C VAL A 142 -5.92 -14.80 -2.07
N ASN A 143 -5.31 -14.00 -1.19
CA ASN A 143 -3.91 -14.16 -0.79
C ASN A 143 -3.66 -15.47 -0.02
N ALA A 144 -4.67 -15.97 0.71
CA ALA A 144 -4.60 -17.25 1.41
C ALA A 144 -4.66 -18.46 0.47
N ALA A 145 -4.94 -18.27 -0.81
CA ALA A 145 -5.14 -19.36 -1.79
C ALA A 145 -6.07 -20.48 -1.26
N TYR A 146 -7.10 -20.10 -0.52
CA TYR A 146 -8.03 -21.04 0.12
C TYR A 146 -8.79 -21.86 -0.92
N LYS A 147 -8.89 -23.19 -0.71
CA LYS A 147 -9.49 -24.13 -1.67
C LYS A 147 -11.02 -24.18 -1.65
N GLY A 148 -11.68 -23.53 -0.69
CA GLY A 148 -13.13 -23.45 -0.57
C GLY A 148 -13.73 -22.17 -1.15
N SER A 149 -15.06 -22.00 -0.99
CA SER A 149 -15.73 -20.74 -1.36
C SER A 149 -15.37 -19.60 -0.39
N PHE A 150 -15.61 -18.36 -0.84
CA PHE A 150 -15.41 -17.18 0.03
C PHE A 150 -16.35 -17.22 1.24
N GLY A 151 -17.59 -17.69 1.03
CA GLY A 151 -18.55 -17.89 2.11
C GLY A 151 -18.07 -18.88 3.17
N ALA A 152 -17.58 -20.06 2.75
CA ALA A 152 -17.02 -21.06 3.68
C ALA A 152 -15.84 -20.46 4.47
N TRP A 153 -14.95 -19.73 3.81
CA TRP A 153 -13.80 -19.08 4.45
C TRP A 153 -14.21 -18.02 5.49
N ILE A 154 -15.32 -17.29 5.28
CA ILE A 154 -15.87 -16.36 6.26
C ILE A 154 -16.47 -17.11 7.45
N VAL A 155 -17.28 -18.16 7.20
CA VAL A 155 -17.95 -18.92 8.26
C VAL A 155 -16.93 -19.59 9.18
N ASP A 156 -15.85 -20.14 8.64
CA ASP A 156 -14.77 -20.74 9.43
C ASP A 156 -14.15 -19.73 10.43
N ARG A 157 -14.10 -18.43 10.06
CA ARG A 157 -13.51 -17.35 10.89
C ARG A 157 -14.54 -16.66 11.78
N ASN A 158 -15.75 -16.52 11.32
CA ASN A 158 -16.82 -15.85 12.04
C ASN A 158 -18.18 -16.47 11.67
N PRO A 159 -18.59 -17.55 12.34
CA PRO A 159 -19.87 -18.23 12.08
C PRO A 159 -21.09 -17.31 12.15
N GLN A 160 -21.02 -16.21 12.91
CA GLN A 160 -22.13 -15.27 13.04
C GLN A 160 -22.49 -14.56 11.72
N GLN A 161 -21.60 -14.57 10.71
CA GLN A 161 -21.85 -13.94 9.42
C GLN A 161 -22.59 -14.86 8.43
N GLU A 162 -22.88 -16.12 8.79
CA GLU A 162 -23.55 -17.08 7.95
C GLU A 162 -24.83 -16.54 7.26
N PRO A 163 -25.71 -15.77 7.92
CA PRO A 163 -26.93 -15.22 7.29
C PRO A 163 -26.67 -14.29 6.10
N TYR A 164 -25.49 -13.71 6.00
CA TYR A 164 -25.14 -12.73 4.97
C TYR A 164 -24.31 -13.29 3.81
N ILE A 165 -23.90 -14.57 3.89
CA ILE A 165 -22.97 -15.17 2.92
C ILE A 165 -23.48 -15.10 1.50
N ALA A 166 -24.77 -15.42 1.27
CA ALA A 166 -25.37 -15.38 -0.06
C ALA A 166 -25.28 -13.96 -0.68
N ILE A 167 -25.46 -12.90 0.15
CA ILE A 167 -25.33 -11.51 -0.30
C ILE A 167 -23.86 -11.17 -0.60
N TYR A 168 -22.93 -11.63 0.24
CA TYR A 168 -21.51 -11.38 0.02
C TYR A 168 -21.00 -12.05 -1.25
N GLU A 169 -21.39 -13.29 -1.49
CA GLU A 169 -21.01 -14.03 -2.71
C GLU A 169 -21.62 -13.39 -3.96
N ASP A 170 -22.89 -12.98 -3.92
CA ASP A 170 -23.55 -12.28 -5.03
C ASP A 170 -22.86 -10.94 -5.37
N VAL A 171 -22.49 -10.14 -4.36
CA VAL A 171 -21.69 -8.91 -4.59
C VAL A 171 -20.34 -9.24 -5.21
N MET A 172 -19.67 -10.31 -4.76
CA MET A 172 -18.38 -10.72 -5.31
C MET A 172 -18.46 -11.21 -6.75
N GLU A 173 -19.51 -11.96 -7.09
CA GLU A 173 -19.73 -12.43 -8.46
C GLU A 173 -19.98 -11.28 -9.43
N GLU A 174 -20.87 -10.32 -9.07
CA GLU A 174 -21.09 -9.11 -9.90
C GLU A 174 -19.80 -8.29 -10.02
N PHE A 175 -19.03 -8.16 -8.93
CA PHE A 175 -17.76 -7.43 -8.94
C PHE A 175 -16.73 -8.09 -9.88
N LYS A 176 -16.57 -9.41 -9.84
CA LYS A 176 -15.69 -10.15 -10.75
C LYS A 176 -16.14 -10.02 -12.20
N ALA A 177 -17.45 -10.14 -12.45
CA ALA A 177 -18.01 -10.01 -13.79
C ALA A 177 -17.73 -8.63 -14.39
N LEU A 178 -17.89 -7.54 -13.60
CA LEU A 178 -17.59 -6.19 -14.05
C LEU A 178 -16.09 -5.99 -14.29
N LYS A 179 -15.22 -6.50 -13.41
CA LYS A 179 -13.78 -6.46 -13.67
C LYS A 179 -13.42 -7.15 -14.97
N HIS A 180 -13.99 -8.32 -15.24
CA HIS A 180 -13.77 -9.07 -16.47
C HIS A 180 -14.25 -8.29 -17.70
N THR A 181 -15.47 -7.76 -17.67
CA THR A 181 -16.08 -7.02 -18.79
C THR A 181 -15.26 -5.78 -19.19
N HIS A 182 -14.69 -5.09 -18.19
CA HIS A 182 -13.91 -3.88 -18.41
C HIS A 182 -12.38 -4.12 -18.47
N HIS A 183 -11.95 -5.38 -18.44
CA HIS A 183 -10.53 -5.77 -18.38
C HIS A 183 -9.79 -5.13 -17.20
N TYR A 184 -10.48 -4.85 -16.09
CA TYR A 184 -9.87 -4.32 -14.88
C TYR A 184 -9.18 -5.43 -14.09
N ALA A 185 -8.00 -5.12 -13.59
CA ALA A 185 -7.28 -6.00 -12.68
C ALA A 185 -6.82 -5.21 -11.44
N ASP A 186 -6.93 -5.84 -10.28
CA ASP A 186 -6.22 -5.42 -9.08
C ASP A 186 -4.88 -6.16 -8.93
N TYR A 187 -4.17 -5.87 -7.85
CA TYR A 187 -2.88 -6.53 -7.60
C TYR A 187 -3.02 -8.05 -7.41
N ASN A 188 -4.09 -8.53 -6.80
CA ASN A 188 -4.32 -9.96 -6.63
C ASN A 188 -4.65 -10.65 -7.96
N ASP A 189 -5.44 -9.99 -8.82
CA ASP A 189 -5.73 -10.51 -10.16
C ASP A 189 -4.46 -10.68 -11.00
N LEU A 190 -3.49 -9.74 -10.88
CA LEU A 190 -2.21 -9.90 -11.57
C LEU A 190 -1.50 -11.19 -11.15
N LEU A 191 -1.48 -11.49 -9.86
CA LEU A 191 -0.82 -12.69 -9.36
C LEU A 191 -1.55 -13.97 -9.77
N LEU A 192 -2.89 -13.97 -9.73
CA LEU A 192 -3.71 -15.10 -10.17
C LEU A 192 -3.52 -15.38 -11.67
N LEU A 193 -3.66 -14.36 -12.52
CA LEU A 193 -3.49 -14.48 -13.97
C LEU A 193 -2.08 -14.89 -14.37
N TYR A 194 -1.07 -14.39 -13.66
CA TYR A 194 0.31 -14.77 -13.88
C TYR A 194 0.54 -16.25 -13.53
N ARG A 195 0.06 -16.69 -12.36
CA ARG A 195 0.12 -18.11 -11.97
C ARG A 195 -0.56 -19.02 -12.99
N GLU A 196 -1.77 -18.67 -13.44
CA GLU A 196 -2.50 -19.42 -14.45
C GLU A 196 -1.68 -19.54 -15.75
N SER A 197 -1.14 -18.41 -16.23
CA SER A 197 -0.30 -18.41 -17.44
C SER A 197 0.98 -19.25 -17.28
N LEU A 198 1.58 -19.28 -16.08
CA LEU A 198 2.76 -20.12 -15.81
C LEU A 198 2.42 -21.62 -15.82
N LEU A 199 1.24 -22.01 -15.34
CA LEU A 199 0.79 -23.42 -15.33
C LEU A 199 0.60 -23.96 -16.74
N GLU A 200 0.30 -23.12 -17.72
CA GLU A 200 0.17 -23.48 -19.15
C GLU A 200 1.54 -23.71 -19.84
N LEU A 201 2.65 -23.28 -19.22
CA LEU A 201 3.97 -23.44 -19.80
C LEU A 201 4.49 -24.88 -19.68
N SER A 202 5.03 -25.40 -20.76
CA SER A 202 5.63 -26.75 -20.82
C SER A 202 7.01 -26.82 -20.17
N LEU A 203 7.75 -25.68 -20.17
CA LEU A 203 9.10 -25.57 -19.62
C LEU A 203 9.19 -24.42 -18.62
N PRO A 204 10.06 -24.52 -17.61
CA PRO A 204 10.29 -23.43 -16.68
C PRO A 204 10.82 -22.19 -17.41
N PRO A 205 10.25 -21.00 -17.17
CA PRO A 205 10.71 -19.77 -17.83
C PRO A 205 12.08 -19.30 -17.31
N PHE A 206 12.48 -19.75 -16.13
CA PHE A 206 13.75 -19.43 -15.48
C PHE A 206 14.40 -20.68 -14.91
N MET A 207 15.72 -20.73 -14.97
CA MET A 207 16.52 -21.85 -14.44
C MET A 207 16.79 -21.69 -12.95
N GLU A 208 17.02 -20.45 -12.53
CA GLU A 208 17.25 -20.07 -11.13
C GLU A 208 16.24 -18.97 -10.71
N VAL A 209 15.57 -19.18 -9.60
CA VAL A 209 14.68 -18.17 -8.98
C VAL A 209 15.25 -17.81 -7.61
N LEU A 210 15.58 -16.54 -7.41
CA LEU A 210 15.98 -15.98 -6.12
C LEU A 210 14.80 -15.23 -5.52
N CYS A 211 14.47 -15.52 -4.26
CA CYS A 211 13.38 -14.85 -3.53
C CYS A 211 13.93 -14.22 -2.25
N ASP A 212 13.95 -12.89 -2.19
CA ASP A 212 14.31 -12.13 -0.99
C ASP A 212 13.10 -11.92 -0.09
N GLU A 213 13.33 -11.73 1.22
CA GLU A 213 12.31 -11.56 2.26
C GLU A 213 11.24 -12.68 2.24
N TYR A 214 11.68 -13.94 2.04
CA TYR A 214 10.79 -15.09 1.86
C TYR A 214 9.81 -15.31 3.03
N GLN A 215 10.10 -14.83 4.24
CA GLN A 215 9.21 -14.85 5.39
C GLN A 215 7.95 -13.97 5.25
N ASP A 216 7.93 -13.06 4.27
CA ASP A 216 6.78 -12.19 4.00
C ASP A 216 5.92 -12.69 2.85
N THR A 217 6.23 -13.86 2.32
CA THR A 217 5.48 -14.50 1.23
C THR A 217 4.12 -14.98 1.73
N ASN A 218 3.07 -14.74 0.94
CA ASN A 218 1.75 -15.30 1.19
C ASN A 218 1.52 -16.59 0.37
N PRO A 219 0.49 -17.42 0.68
CA PRO A 219 0.23 -18.66 -0.05
C PRO A 219 0.02 -18.51 -1.55
N LEU A 220 -0.56 -17.39 -2.02
CA LEU A 220 -0.69 -17.12 -3.45
C LEU A 220 0.68 -16.90 -4.11
N GLN A 221 1.57 -16.13 -3.49
CA GLN A 221 2.94 -15.90 -3.97
C GLN A 221 3.77 -17.20 -3.93
N ASP A 222 3.63 -17.99 -2.87
CA ASP A 222 4.29 -19.29 -2.78
C ASP A 222 3.83 -20.25 -3.91
N SER A 223 2.52 -20.23 -4.24
CA SER A 223 1.99 -21.00 -5.37
C SER A 223 2.52 -20.53 -6.73
N ILE A 224 2.95 -19.27 -6.87
CA ILE A 224 3.63 -18.77 -8.08
C ILE A 224 5.05 -19.33 -8.15
N LEU A 225 5.77 -19.41 -7.03
CA LEU A 225 7.10 -20.06 -7.00
C LEU A 225 7.00 -21.51 -7.44
N ASP A 226 5.95 -22.22 -7.01
CA ASP A 226 5.68 -23.60 -7.47
C ASP A 226 5.37 -23.64 -8.97
N ALA A 227 4.55 -22.71 -9.47
CA ALA A 227 4.17 -22.65 -10.90
C ALA A 227 5.35 -22.30 -11.82
N LEU A 228 6.35 -21.57 -11.34
CA LEU A 228 7.59 -21.28 -12.06
C LEU A 228 8.45 -22.53 -12.30
N LYS A 229 8.29 -23.60 -11.51
CA LYS A 229 9.00 -24.89 -11.62
C LYS A 229 10.53 -24.72 -11.83
N PRO A 230 11.24 -23.86 -11.09
CA PRO A 230 12.65 -23.60 -11.34
C PRO A 230 13.49 -24.85 -11.05
N LYS A 231 14.60 -25.02 -11.79
CA LYS A 231 15.60 -26.07 -11.45
C LYS A 231 16.28 -25.79 -10.13
N SER A 232 16.39 -24.53 -9.78
CA SER A 232 16.97 -24.09 -8.52
C SER A 232 16.17 -22.92 -7.94
N LEU A 233 15.81 -23.03 -6.66
CA LEU A 233 15.13 -22.02 -5.88
C LEU A 233 16.02 -21.59 -4.71
N PHE A 234 16.34 -20.31 -4.61
CA PHE A 234 17.21 -19.73 -3.62
C PHE A 234 16.44 -18.70 -2.79
N CYS A 235 15.89 -19.11 -1.66
CA CYS A 235 15.09 -18.28 -0.78
C CYS A 235 15.93 -17.70 0.35
N VAL A 236 15.84 -16.38 0.57
CA VAL A 236 16.51 -15.69 1.67
C VAL A 236 15.45 -15.05 2.56
N GLY A 237 15.51 -15.30 3.87
CA GLY A 237 14.51 -14.78 4.79
C GLY A 237 14.94 -14.78 6.24
N ASP A 238 14.15 -14.09 7.06
CA ASP A 238 14.26 -14.04 8.51
C ASP A 238 12.87 -14.12 9.16
N TYR A 239 12.46 -15.28 9.61
CA TYR A 239 11.16 -15.43 10.24
C TYR A 239 10.98 -14.58 11.51
N ASP A 240 12.06 -14.18 12.19
CA ASP A 240 12.00 -13.20 13.30
C ASP A 240 11.63 -11.79 12.81
N GLN A 241 11.67 -11.53 11.51
CA GLN A 241 11.23 -10.29 10.85
C GLN A 241 9.91 -10.44 10.07
N SER A 242 9.17 -11.55 10.23
CA SER A 242 7.85 -11.72 9.64
C SER A 242 6.82 -10.87 10.40
N ILE A 243 6.41 -9.74 9.79
CA ILE A 243 5.52 -8.74 10.40
C ILE A 243 4.36 -8.34 9.48
N TYR A 244 4.12 -9.07 8.39
CA TYR A 244 3.08 -8.76 7.41
C TYR A 244 1.92 -9.79 7.40
N ALA A 245 1.68 -10.48 8.53
CA ALA A 245 0.56 -11.44 8.64
C ALA A 245 -0.80 -10.79 8.33
N PHE A 246 -0.98 -9.51 8.68
CA PHE A 246 -2.18 -8.74 8.34
C PHE A 246 -2.41 -8.55 6.82
N ASN A 247 -1.37 -8.70 5.98
CA ASN A 247 -1.43 -8.71 4.51
C ASN A 247 -1.50 -10.14 3.93
N GLY A 248 -1.65 -11.15 4.78
CA GLY A 248 -1.74 -12.54 4.37
C GLY A 248 -0.40 -13.26 4.28
N ALA A 249 0.73 -12.65 4.69
CA ALA A 249 1.99 -13.38 4.82
C ALA A 249 1.84 -14.53 5.83
N ASP A 250 2.39 -15.68 5.47
CA ASP A 250 2.31 -16.89 6.28
C ASP A 250 3.71 -17.38 6.69
N ILE A 251 4.02 -17.26 7.96
CA ILE A 251 5.29 -17.73 8.52
C ILE A 251 5.47 -19.24 8.38
N GLY A 252 4.37 -19.99 8.21
CA GLY A 252 4.39 -21.42 7.95
C GLY A 252 5.11 -21.80 6.65
N ILE A 253 5.15 -20.88 5.68
CA ILE A 253 5.83 -21.09 4.39
C ILE A 253 7.34 -21.23 4.60
N ILE A 254 7.98 -20.29 5.29
CA ILE A 254 9.42 -20.36 5.55
C ILE A 254 9.75 -21.47 6.54
N SER A 255 8.95 -21.69 7.58
CA SER A 255 9.17 -22.74 8.57
C SER A 255 8.95 -24.14 7.99
N GLY A 256 8.01 -24.28 7.04
CA GLY A 256 7.70 -25.54 6.35
C GLY A 256 8.60 -25.86 5.14
N PHE A 257 9.58 -25.02 4.81
CA PHE A 257 10.39 -25.16 3.58
C PHE A 257 11.07 -26.54 3.46
N GLY A 258 11.68 -27.03 4.54
CA GLY A 258 12.32 -28.34 4.55
C GLY A 258 11.35 -29.52 4.40
N GLY A 259 10.10 -29.37 4.86
CA GLY A 259 9.04 -30.37 4.64
C GLY A 259 8.47 -30.34 3.22
N LYS A 260 8.42 -29.15 2.61
CA LYS A 260 7.94 -28.96 1.21
C LYS A 260 8.95 -29.46 0.19
N TYR A 261 10.24 -29.26 0.43
CA TYR A 261 11.34 -29.62 -0.46
C TYR A 261 12.29 -30.58 0.28
N ALA A 262 12.09 -31.88 0.08
CA ALA A 262 12.83 -32.95 0.80
C ALA A 262 14.37 -32.87 0.66
N ASP A 263 14.87 -32.43 -0.51
CA ASP A 263 16.32 -32.30 -0.79
C ASP A 263 16.86 -30.89 -0.50
N SER A 264 16.12 -30.09 0.25
CA SER A 264 16.50 -28.71 0.52
C SER A 264 17.73 -28.61 1.44
N LYS A 265 18.52 -27.56 1.21
CA LYS A 265 19.63 -27.18 2.09
C LYS A 265 19.31 -25.89 2.81
N VAL A 266 19.56 -25.88 4.12
CA VAL A 266 19.35 -24.69 4.95
C VAL A 266 20.70 -24.14 5.39
N PHE A 267 20.94 -22.85 5.13
CA PHE A 267 22.12 -22.11 5.54
C PHE A 267 21.73 -21.05 6.55
N THR A 268 22.53 -20.82 7.57
CA THR A 268 22.29 -19.77 8.55
C THR A 268 23.40 -18.73 8.50
N LEU A 269 23.03 -17.45 8.40
CA LEU A 269 23.94 -16.32 8.52
C LEU A 269 23.79 -15.72 9.92
N SER A 270 24.82 -15.90 10.76
CA SER A 270 24.81 -15.45 12.16
C SER A 270 25.53 -14.13 12.38
N LYS A 271 26.50 -13.79 11.54
CA LYS A 271 27.41 -12.64 11.71
C LYS A 271 26.75 -11.32 11.39
N ASN A 272 26.51 -10.49 12.41
CA ASN A 272 25.89 -9.17 12.27
C ASN A 272 26.93 -8.06 12.15
N TYR A 273 26.82 -7.25 11.09
CA TYR A 273 27.71 -6.14 10.77
C TYR A 273 27.08 -4.76 11.03
N ARG A 274 25.79 -4.73 11.40
CA ARG A 274 25.00 -3.49 11.53
C ARG A 274 25.06 -2.90 12.92
N SER A 275 24.62 -3.66 13.90
CA SER A 275 24.27 -3.16 15.22
C SER A 275 25.38 -3.43 16.26
N SER A 276 25.46 -2.56 17.28
CA SER A 276 26.36 -2.75 18.43
C SER A 276 25.97 -3.98 19.25
N LYS A 277 26.92 -4.48 20.04
CA LYS A 277 26.73 -5.65 20.90
C LYS A 277 25.51 -5.52 21.81
N HIS A 278 25.39 -4.40 22.51
CA HIS A 278 24.29 -4.17 23.46
C HIS A 278 22.90 -4.19 22.82
N ILE A 279 22.78 -3.69 21.57
CA ILE A 279 21.51 -3.72 20.82
C ILE A 279 21.17 -5.17 20.44
N LEU A 280 22.14 -5.96 20.00
CA LEU A 280 21.91 -7.34 19.61
C LEU A 280 21.64 -8.24 20.81
N ASP A 281 22.31 -8.02 21.94
CA ASP A 281 22.03 -8.74 23.17
C ASP A 281 20.58 -8.54 23.64
N LEU A 282 20.08 -7.28 23.58
CA LEU A 282 18.67 -6.96 23.84
C LEU A 282 17.74 -7.66 22.83
N ALA A 283 18.07 -7.59 21.54
CA ALA A 283 17.27 -8.19 20.49
C ALA A 283 17.17 -9.72 20.65
N ASN A 284 18.30 -10.40 20.94
CA ASN A 284 18.33 -11.83 21.18
C ASN A 284 17.46 -12.20 22.39
N LYS A 285 17.62 -11.50 23.54
CA LYS A 285 16.84 -11.77 24.77
C LYS A 285 15.33 -11.73 24.54
N VAL A 286 14.86 -10.73 23.82
CA VAL A 286 13.42 -10.58 23.57
C VAL A 286 12.92 -11.62 22.57
N ILE A 287 13.61 -11.80 21.46
CA ILE A 287 13.10 -12.67 20.39
C ILE A 287 13.22 -14.17 20.73
N GLU A 288 14.12 -14.56 21.63
CA GLU A 288 14.23 -15.93 22.14
C GLU A 288 12.99 -16.41 22.94
N LYS A 289 12.06 -15.52 23.28
CA LYS A 289 10.76 -15.87 23.90
C LYS A 289 9.74 -16.39 22.89
N ASN A 290 9.99 -16.23 21.58
CA ASN A 290 9.18 -16.83 20.52
C ASN A 290 9.65 -18.25 20.22
N GLU A 291 8.72 -19.12 19.84
CA GLU A 291 9.05 -20.46 19.34
C GLU A 291 9.81 -20.35 18.00
N ARG A 292 10.85 -21.17 17.82
CA ARG A 292 11.73 -21.11 16.66
C ARG A 292 11.96 -22.47 16.03
N VAL A 293 11.66 -22.56 14.73
CA VAL A 293 11.95 -23.77 13.93
C VAL A 293 13.44 -23.87 13.59
N TYR A 294 14.08 -22.74 13.28
CA TYR A 294 15.50 -22.65 12.97
C TYR A 294 16.23 -21.83 14.05
N PRO A 295 16.76 -22.47 15.14
CA PRO A 295 17.46 -21.75 16.17
C PRO A 295 18.68 -20.99 15.61
N LYS A 296 18.79 -19.73 15.96
CA LYS A 296 19.94 -18.90 15.58
C LYS A 296 20.21 -17.88 16.68
N ARG A 297 21.47 -17.51 16.82
CA ARG A 297 21.90 -16.42 17.68
C ARG A 297 22.82 -15.50 16.90
N LEU A 298 22.56 -14.21 16.97
CA LEU A 298 23.35 -13.23 16.26
C LEU A 298 24.70 -13.02 16.97
N GLU A 299 25.76 -13.07 16.17
CA GLU A 299 27.14 -12.78 16.59
C GLU A 299 27.52 -11.37 16.13
N VAL A 300 28.09 -10.61 17.02
CA VAL A 300 28.51 -9.24 16.75
C VAL A 300 29.88 -9.22 16.10
N ILE A 301 29.96 -8.60 14.91
CA ILE A 301 31.24 -8.34 14.23
C ILE A 301 31.66 -6.88 14.35
N LYS A 302 30.68 -5.96 14.55
CA LYS A 302 30.95 -4.53 14.67
C LYS A 302 31.82 -4.25 15.88
N GLN A 303 33.02 -3.73 15.64
CA GLN A 303 33.96 -3.30 16.68
C GLN A 303 33.70 -1.85 17.08
N GLY A 304 34.00 -1.51 18.33
CA GLY A 304 33.89 -0.17 18.92
C GLY A 304 33.21 -0.21 20.28
N GLU A 305 33.41 0.85 21.05
CA GLU A 305 32.70 1.09 22.30
C GLU A 305 31.40 1.84 22.03
N PHE A 306 30.27 1.21 22.31
CA PHE A 306 28.94 1.76 22.13
C PHE A 306 28.19 1.75 23.47
N ALA A 307 27.40 2.81 23.69
CA ALA A 307 26.57 2.88 24.88
C ALA A 307 25.46 1.81 24.86
N PRO A 308 25.08 1.25 25.99
CA PRO A 308 23.94 0.35 26.10
C PRO A 308 22.64 1.10 25.76
N PRO A 309 21.58 0.37 25.34
CA PRO A 309 20.26 0.96 25.13
C PRO A 309 19.78 1.72 26.36
N LYS A 310 19.28 2.95 26.15
CA LYS A 310 18.80 3.79 27.24
C LYS A 310 17.27 3.70 27.32
N LEU A 311 16.75 3.40 28.51
CA LEU A 311 15.35 3.50 28.83
C LEU A 311 15.06 4.86 29.48
N VAL A 312 14.04 5.57 28.98
CA VAL A 312 13.59 6.86 29.48
C VAL A 312 12.08 6.83 29.65
N TRP A 313 11.59 7.31 30.78
CA TRP A 313 10.16 7.42 31.03
C TRP A 313 9.74 8.84 31.30
N TYR A 314 8.46 9.10 31.11
CA TYR A 314 7.82 10.41 31.27
C TYR A 314 6.49 10.24 32.00
N ASP A 315 6.11 11.25 32.80
CA ASP A 315 4.85 11.17 33.52
C ASP A 315 3.63 11.30 32.60
N GLU A 316 3.79 11.97 31.44
CA GLU A 316 2.71 12.26 30.50
C GLU A 316 3.12 11.93 29.06
N LEU A 317 2.14 11.46 28.26
CA LEU A 317 2.37 11.03 26.87
C LEU A 317 2.95 12.14 26.00
N PHE A 318 2.43 13.36 26.09
CA PHE A 318 2.92 14.47 25.28
C PHE A 318 4.31 14.92 25.72
N LEU A 319 4.61 14.87 27.02
CA LEU A 319 5.95 15.15 27.56
C LEU A 319 6.99 14.15 27.02
N GLN A 320 6.61 12.89 26.75
CA GLN A 320 7.48 11.93 26.08
C GLN A 320 7.93 12.44 24.71
N TYR A 321 7.00 12.92 23.89
CA TYR A 321 7.32 13.43 22.55
C TYR A 321 8.19 14.67 22.59
N GLN A 322 7.87 15.62 23.46
CA GLN A 322 8.70 16.82 23.69
C GLN A 322 10.11 16.47 24.21
N GLY A 323 10.20 15.53 25.15
CA GLY A 323 11.49 15.08 25.69
C GLY A 323 12.35 14.39 24.65
N ILE A 324 11.77 13.59 23.76
CA ILE A 324 12.49 12.97 22.63
C ILE A 324 12.95 14.05 21.63
N ALA A 325 12.10 15.01 21.28
CA ALA A 325 12.48 16.12 20.40
C ALA A 325 13.64 16.93 20.96
N LYS A 326 13.62 17.25 22.28
CA LYS A 326 14.75 17.92 22.98
C LYS A 326 16.04 17.12 22.92
N ARG A 327 15.98 15.78 23.10
CA ARG A 327 17.16 14.90 22.99
C ARG A 327 17.75 14.91 21.59
N ILE A 328 16.92 14.95 20.56
CA ILE A 328 17.35 15.04 19.17
C ILE A 328 18.00 16.39 18.89
N ALA A 329 17.42 17.49 19.40
CA ALA A 329 17.99 18.84 19.29
C ALA A 329 19.40 18.94 19.91
N LEU A 330 19.66 18.21 20.97
CA LEU A 330 20.95 18.17 21.66
C LEU A 330 21.94 17.12 21.09
N SER A 331 21.50 16.34 20.11
CA SER A 331 22.33 15.31 19.47
C SER A 331 23.18 15.92 18.36
N ASN A 332 24.43 15.51 18.24
CA ASN A 332 25.31 15.88 17.13
C ASN A 332 25.11 15.00 15.90
N THR A 333 24.16 14.04 15.94
CA THR A 333 23.89 13.17 14.79
C THR A 333 23.04 13.89 13.77
N PRO A 334 23.39 13.81 12.47
CA PRO A 334 22.57 14.39 11.39
C PRO A 334 21.14 13.86 11.46
N TYR A 335 20.15 14.70 11.23
CA TYR A 335 18.74 14.36 11.33
C TYR A 335 18.35 13.20 10.42
N GLU A 336 18.94 13.10 9.23
CA GLU A 336 18.73 12.02 8.26
C GLU A 336 19.16 10.63 8.80
N ASN A 337 20.12 10.61 9.73
CA ASN A 337 20.64 9.41 10.38
C ASN A 337 19.88 9.06 11.66
N THR A 338 18.81 9.81 11.98
CA THR A 338 17.97 9.63 13.16
C THR A 338 16.58 9.19 12.75
N ALA A 339 16.03 8.19 13.45
CA ALA A 339 14.65 7.75 13.28
C ALA A 339 13.88 7.71 14.61
N ILE A 340 12.61 8.10 14.58
CA ILE A 340 11.64 7.85 15.64
C ILE A 340 10.67 6.78 15.11
N ILE A 341 10.65 5.64 15.79
CA ILE A 341 9.87 4.48 15.39
C ILE A 341 8.70 4.28 16.37
N PHE A 342 7.49 4.15 15.84
CA PHE A 342 6.26 4.00 16.60
C PHE A 342 5.40 2.85 16.06
N ARG A 343 4.60 2.24 16.96
CA ARG A 343 3.67 1.17 16.62
C ARG A 343 2.38 1.72 15.97
N ASN A 344 1.88 2.86 16.45
CA ASN A 344 0.62 3.45 16.03
C ASN A 344 0.83 4.76 15.27
N ASN A 345 0.21 4.92 14.10
CA ASN A 345 0.32 6.15 13.30
C ASN A 345 -0.19 7.41 14.02
N SER A 346 -1.10 7.26 15.00
CA SER A 346 -1.58 8.38 15.81
C SER A 346 -0.49 9.05 16.66
N SER A 347 0.62 8.37 16.93
CA SER A 347 1.77 8.92 17.66
C SER A 347 2.55 9.92 16.82
N ALA A 348 2.55 9.74 15.49
CA ALA A 348 3.33 10.57 14.58
C ALA A 348 2.95 12.06 14.63
N ASP A 349 1.67 12.38 14.84
CA ASP A 349 1.20 13.78 14.84
C ASP A 349 1.76 14.55 16.04
N GLY A 350 1.73 13.94 17.24
CA GLY A 350 2.31 14.53 18.45
C GLY A 350 3.84 14.67 18.39
N ILE A 351 4.51 13.66 17.80
CA ILE A 351 5.97 13.68 17.59
C ILE A 351 6.34 14.79 16.59
N GLU A 352 5.64 14.87 15.46
CA GLU A 352 5.87 15.87 14.43
C GLU A 352 5.67 17.28 14.98
N ALA A 353 4.59 17.50 15.76
CA ALA A 353 4.34 18.78 16.42
C ALA A 353 5.48 19.17 17.37
N SER A 354 5.97 18.21 18.19
CA SER A 354 7.06 18.48 19.15
C SER A 354 8.41 18.77 18.47
N LEU A 355 8.71 18.14 17.33
CA LEU A 355 9.89 18.47 16.53
C LEU A 355 9.76 19.84 15.87
N ARG A 356 8.56 20.17 15.39
CA ARG A 356 8.28 21.48 14.75
C ARG A 356 8.41 22.64 15.72
N GLU A 357 7.99 22.48 16.99
CA GLU A 357 8.20 23.48 18.06
C GLU A 357 9.69 23.85 18.24
N LEU A 358 10.58 22.90 17.98
CA LEU A 358 12.03 23.11 18.04
C LEU A 358 12.68 23.42 16.68
N ASN A 359 11.88 23.70 15.65
CA ASN A 359 12.33 23.90 14.26
C ASN A 359 13.16 22.74 13.70
N ILE A 360 12.92 21.51 14.15
CA ILE A 360 13.60 20.31 13.65
C ILE A 360 12.81 19.78 12.45
N PRO A 361 13.42 19.72 11.26
CA PRO A 361 12.76 19.15 10.09
C PRO A 361 12.53 17.64 10.26
N SER A 362 11.39 17.17 9.82
CA SER A 362 11.04 15.75 9.86
C SER A 362 10.39 15.29 8.57
N LYS A 363 10.57 14.02 8.23
CA LYS A 363 9.93 13.36 7.10
C LYS A 363 9.17 12.14 7.58
N ARG A 364 7.92 12.01 7.17
CA ARG A 364 7.03 10.91 7.52
C ARG A 364 6.93 9.92 6.38
N LYS A 365 7.20 8.65 6.65
CA LYS A 365 7.00 7.55 5.72
C LYS A 365 5.84 6.67 6.21
N GLY A 366 4.99 6.20 5.27
CA GLY A 366 3.83 5.37 5.61
C GLY A 366 2.55 6.17 5.92
N SER A 367 2.51 7.46 5.57
CA SER A 367 1.27 8.24 5.47
C SER A 367 0.62 8.06 4.09
N VAL A 368 -0.56 8.64 3.88
CA VAL A 368 -1.24 8.63 2.58
C VAL A 368 -0.24 8.97 1.47
N SER A 369 -0.12 8.08 0.47
CA SER A 369 0.76 8.31 -0.68
C SER A 369 0.43 9.63 -1.37
N PHE A 370 1.44 10.29 -1.93
CA PHE A 370 1.26 11.47 -2.77
C PHE A 370 0.19 11.25 -3.84
N PHE A 371 0.24 10.10 -4.52
CA PHE A 371 -0.67 9.74 -5.61
C PHE A 371 -2.09 9.42 -5.13
N ASP A 372 -2.25 9.06 -3.86
CA ASP A 372 -3.53 8.78 -3.21
C ASP A 372 -4.20 10.02 -2.62
N THR A 373 -3.53 11.17 -2.66
CA THR A 373 -4.15 12.41 -2.22
C THR A 373 -5.27 12.81 -3.18
N LYS A 374 -6.39 13.30 -2.66
CA LYS A 374 -7.60 13.60 -3.45
C LYS A 374 -7.33 14.48 -4.66
N GLU A 375 -6.46 15.48 -4.50
CA GLU A 375 -6.08 16.41 -5.56
C GLU A 375 -5.30 15.74 -6.69
N VAL A 376 -4.34 14.87 -6.37
CA VAL A 376 -3.52 14.18 -7.37
C VAL A 376 -4.30 13.07 -8.04
N SER A 377 -5.03 12.27 -7.25
CA SER A 377 -5.89 11.20 -7.76
C SER A 377 -6.92 11.73 -8.76
N LEU A 378 -7.58 12.86 -8.45
CA LEU A 378 -8.54 13.49 -9.38
C LEU A 378 -7.89 13.91 -10.71
N ILE A 379 -6.69 14.49 -10.68
CA ILE A 379 -5.98 14.85 -11.92
C ILE A 379 -5.68 13.60 -12.74
N LEU A 380 -5.21 12.52 -12.09
CA LEU A 380 -4.90 11.27 -12.79
C LEU A 380 -6.14 10.61 -13.38
N ASP A 381 -7.29 10.67 -12.68
CA ASP A 381 -8.57 10.19 -13.23
C ASP A 381 -8.99 10.97 -14.48
N ILE A 382 -8.90 12.30 -14.44
CA ILE A 382 -9.22 13.14 -15.61
C ILE A 382 -8.26 12.84 -16.77
N CYS A 383 -6.98 12.63 -16.48
CA CYS A 383 -6.02 12.18 -17.48
C CYS A 383 -6.39 10.78 -18.04
N SER A 384 -6.88 9.86 -17.17
CA SER A 384 -7.36 8.55 -17.60
C SER A 384 -8.57 8.66 -18.53
N LEU A 385 -9.53 9.54 -18.24
CA LEU A 385 -10.68 9.79 -19.10
C LEU A 385 -10.28 10.31 -20.50
N THR A 386 -9.24 11.12 -20.58
CA THR A 386 -8.71 11.62 -21.87
C THR A 386 -8.00 10.51 -22.65
N HIS A 387 -7.34 9.58 -21.95
CA HIS A 387 -6.64 8.44 -22.56
C HIS A 387 -7.59 7.29 -22.93
N ASN A 388 -8.51 6.97 -22.03
CA ASN A 388 -9.53 5.93 -22.18
C ASN A 388 -10.90 6.45 -21.74
N PRO A 389 -11.71 6.98 -22.68
CA PRO A 389 -13.05 7.50 -22.37
C PRO A 389 -14.02 6.47 -21.77
N ARG A 390 -13.71 5.17 -21.88
CA ARG A 390 -14.51 4.07 -21.31
C ARG A 390 -14.12 3.70 -19.87
N ASP A 391 -13.22 4.46 -19.26
CA ASP A 391 -12.80 4.19 -17.88
C ASP A 391 -13.91 4.53 -16.88
N MET A 392 -14.72 3.51 -16.54
CA MET A 392 -15.84 3.63 -15.61
C MET A 392 -15.38 4.15 -14.24
N MET A 393 -14.22 3.70 -13.74
CA MET A 393 -13.77 4.08 -12.41
C MET A 393 -13.36 5.55 -12.35
N ALA A 394 -12.66 6.03 -13.36
CA ALA A 394 -12.29 7.43 -13.47
C ALA A 394 -13.55 8.33 -13.58
N HIS A 395 -14.59 7.88 -14.30
CA HIS A 395 -15.89 8.58 -14.32
C HIS A 395 -16.54 8.62 -12.93
N ILE A 396 -16.70 7.46 -12.28
CA ILE A 396 -17.35 7.38 -10.96
C ILE A 396 -16.60 8.25 -9.94
N HIS A 397 -15.29 8.16 -9.89
CA HIS A 397 -14.49 8.93 -8.94
C HIS A 397 -14.61 10.44 -9.21
N THR A 398 -14.40 10.87 -10.45
CA THR A 398 -14.48 12.28 -10.83
C THR A 398 -15.88 12.85 -10.56
N LEU A 399 -16.94 12.16 -10.95
CA LEU A 399 -18.32 12.60 -10.77
C LEU A 399 -18.76 12.62 -9.30
N SER A 400 -18.19 11.74 -8.44
CA SER A 400 -18.54 11.69 -7.02
C SER A 400 -18.12 12.92 -6.21
N TYR A 401 -17.32 13.83 -6.77
CA TYR A 401 -17.04 15.13 -6.17
C TYR A 401 -18.21 16.12 -6.27
N GLY A 402 -19.17 15.86 -7.15
CA GLY A 402 -20.36 16.69 -7.34
C GLY A 402 -21.30 16.65 -6.15
N LYS A 403 -21.75 17.81 -5.69
CA LYS A 403 -22.71 17.88 -4.60
C LYS A 403 -24.03 17.22 -5.01
N GLY A 404 -24.47 16.23 -4.24
CA GLY A 404 -25.66 15.43 -4.54
C GLY A 404 -25.40 14.30 -5.54
N ILE A 405 -24.17 14.10 -6.02
CA ILE A 405 -23.79 12.98 -6.89
C ILE A 405 -22.99 11.98 -6.07
N GLY A 406 -23.65 10.97 -5.51
CA GLY A 406 -22.99 9.84 -4.87
C GLY A 406 -22.50 8.81 -5.90
N ASN A 407 -21.74 7.80 -5.45
CA ASN A 407 -21.16 6.77 -6.33
C ASN A 407 -22.22 6.07 -7.22
N SER A 408 -23.43 5.82 -6.68
CA SER A 408 -24.51 5.20 -7.45
C SER A 408 -25.00 6.09 -8.60
N ILE A 409 -25.21 7.38 -8.32
CA ILE A 409 -25.63 8.35 -9.37
C ILE A 409 -24.49 8.55 -10.38
N ALA A 410 -23.25 8.62 -9.93
CA ALA A 410 -22.07 8.71 -10.80
C ALA A 410 -21.97 7.50 -11.75
N LYS A 411 -22.27 6.30 -11.25
CA LYS A 411 -22.33 5.08 -12.07
C LYS A 411 -23.49 5.16 -13.07
N ASP A 412 -24.67 5.59 -12.64
CA ASP A 412 -25.83 5.73 -13.54
C ASP A 412 -25.54 6.76 -14.66
N ILE A 413 -24.83 7.85 -14.35
CA ILE A 413 -24.37 8.84 -15.36
C ILE A 413 -23.38 8.21 -16.34
N TYR A 414 -22.41 7.42 -15.85
CA TYR A 414 -21.49 6.71 -16.74
C TYR A 414 -22.22 5.75 -17.69
N GLU A 415 -23.14 4.93 -17.16
CA GLU A 415 -23.95 4.01 -17.97
C GLU A 415 -24.76 4.76 -19.01
N ALA A 416 -25.33 5.91 -18.64
CA ALA A 416 -26.04 6.78 -19.58
C ALA A 416 -25.13 7.32 -20.69
N LEU A 417 -23.93 7.79 -20.36
CA LEU A 417 -22.95 8.24 -21.37
C LEU A 417 -22.58 7.12 -22.34
N PHE A 418 -22.36 5.91 -21.80
CA PHE A 418 -22.01 4.74 -22.61
C PHE A 418 -23.14 4.37 -23.60
N ILE A 419 -24.40 4.42 -23.14
CA ILE A 419 -25.59 4.15 -23.96
C ILE A 419 -25.80 5.24 -25.02
N LEU A 420 -25.77 6.52 -24.61
CA LEU A 420 -25.96 7.68 -25.52
C LEU A 420 -24.89 7.75 -26.61
N GLY A 421 -23.70 7.25 -26.34
CA GLY A 421 -22.56 7.23 -27.27
C GLY A 421 -22.39 5.91 -28.02
N GLU A 422 -23.30 4.92 -27.88
CA GLU A 422 -23.16 3.60 -28.51
C GLU A 422 -21.84 2.91 -28.17
N GLY A 423 -21.48 2.94 -26.88
CA GLY A 423 -20.25 2.35 -26.39
C GLY A 423 -19.03 3.28 -26.31
N ASP A 424 -19.22 4.58 -26.63
CA ASP A 424 -18.18 5.60 -26.51
C ASP A 424 -18.67 6.77 -25.62
N CYS A 425 -18.09 6.91 -24.43
CA CYS A 425 -18.50 7.95 -23.48
C CYS A 425 -18.18 9.37 -23.95
N HIS A 426 -17.13 9.60 -24.76
CA HIS A 426 -16.86 10.90 -25.38
C HIS A 426 -17.98 11.26 -26.40
N ARG A 427 -18.38 10.30 -27.22
CA ARG A 427 -19.51 10.50 -28.14
C ARG A 427 -20.80 10.75 -27.36
N GLY A 428 -21.03 10.00 -26.26
CA GLY A 428 -22.17 10.22 -25.37
C GLY A 428 -22.17 11.59 -24.70
N MET A 429 -21.01 12.18 -24.45
CA MET A 429 -20.87 13.50 -23.85
C MET A 429 -21.02 14.63 -24.86
N PHE A 430 -20.43 14.54 -26.07
CA PHE A 430 -20.33 15.65 -26.99
C PHE A 430 -21.30 15.57 -28.20
N SER A 431 -21.83 14.38 -28.49
CA SER A 431 -22.73 14.13 -29.61
C SER A 431 -23.73 13.02 -29.25
N PRO A 432 -24.50 13.19 -28.15
CA PRO A 432 -25.42 12.16 -27.68
C PRO A 432 -26.53 11.91 -28.71
N LYS A 433 -26.92 10.65 -28.86
CA LYS A 433 -28.08 10.30 -29.67
C LYS A 433 -29.37 10.78 -28.99
N SER A 434 -30.17 11.56 -29.73
CA SER A 434 -31.40 12.18 -29.25
C SER A 434 -32.59 11.22 -29.16
N ASP A 435 -32.54 10.10 -29.88
CA ASP A 435 -33.61 9.07 -29.98
C ASP A 435 -33.45 7.98 -28.87
N ILE A 436 -32.37 8.01 -28.10
CA ILE A 436 -32.08 7.04 -27.04
C ILE A 436 -32.43 7.65 -25.69
N LYS A 437 -33.17 6.91 -24.86
CA LYS A 437 -33.40 7.28 -23.46
C LYS A 437 -32.12 7.05 -22.65
N ALA A 438 -31.58 8.10 -22.03
CA ALA A 438 -30.34 8.06 -21.22
C ALA A 438 -30.47 7.13 -20.03
N TYR A 439 -31.64 7.08 -19.42
CA TYR A 439 -31.93 6.27 -18.23
C TYR A 439 -33.09 5.31 -18.54
N GLN A 440 -32.81 4.00 -18.48
CA GLN A 440 -33.84 2.96 -18.57
C GLN A 440 -34.54 2.82 -17.22
N GLN A 441 -35.86 2.62 -17.22
CA GLN A 441 -36.58 2.21 -16.01
C GLN A 441 -36.04 0.82 -15.57
N ARG A 442 -35.42 0.77 -14.40
CA ARG A 442 -34.94 -0.49 -13.83
C ARG A 442 -36.12 -1.39 -13.43
N ALA A 443 -35.99 -2.69 -13.70
CA ALA A 443 -36.93 -3.70 -13.26
C ALA A 443 -37.22 -3.63 -11.74
N LYS A 444 -38.43 -4.00 -11.34
CA LYS A 444 -39.18 -3.80 -10.08
C LYS A 444 -38.52 -4.12 -8.72
N ASN A 445 -37.22 -4.40 -8.61
CA ASN A 445 -36.59 -4.84 -7.36
C ASN A 445 -35.72 -3.78 -6.63
N THR A 446 -35.73 -2.53 -7.07
CA THR A 446 -35.15 -1.43 -6.32
C THR A 446 -36.27 -0.61 -5.69
N GLN A 447 -36.16 -0.27 -4.40
CA GLN A 447 -37.08 0.65 -3.71
C GLN A 447 -37.12 1.98 -4.47
N LEU A 448 -38.10 2.12 -5.37
CA LEU A 448 -38.53 3.39 -5.92
C LEU A 448 -39.47 4.03 -4.90
N GLY A 449 -39.20 5.24 -4.47
CA GLY A 449 -40.12 6.01 -3.66
C GLY A 449 -41.42 6.23 -4.45
N LEU A 450 -42.55 6.30 -3.74
CA LEU A 450 -43.93 6.40 -4.28
C LEU A 450 -44.14 7.59 -5.25
N PHE A 451 -43.16 8.50 -5.39
CA PHE A 451 -43.23 9.75 -6.20
C PHE A 451 -42.31 9.75 -7.41
N ASP A 452 -41.52 8.69 -7.66
CA ASP A 452 -40.52 8.70 -8.77
C ASP A 452 -41.16 8.66 -10.18
N ASP A 453 -42.40 8.18 -10.30
CA ASP A 453 -43.12 8.14 -11.59
C ASP A 453 -43.68 9.49 -12.06
N PHE A 454 -43.89 10.45 -11.16
CA PHE A 454 -44.45 11.78 -11.50
C PHE A 454 -43.42 12.75 -12.10
N PHE A 455 -42.11 12.54 -11.86
CA PHE A 455 -41.07 13.46 -12.32
C PHE A 455 -40.49 13.14 -13.72
N ALA A 456 -40.89 12.06 -14.34
CA ALA A 456 -40.32 11.64 -15.61
C ALA A 456 -40.84 12.44 -16.83
N LEU A 457 -41.92 13.23 -16.69
CA LEU A 457 -42.59 13.92 -17.79
C LEU A 457 -42.25 15.41 -17.98
N GLU A 458 -41.56 16.05 -16.99
CA GLU A 458 -41.25 17.50 -17.09
C GLU A 458 -39.74 17.81 -17.16
N SER A 459 -38.91 16.90 -17.62
CA SER A 459 -37.45 17.01 -17.44
C SER A 459 -36.69 17.81 -18.51
N GLN A 460 -37.28 18.18 -19.63
CA GLN A 460 -36.62 19.05 -20.62
C GLN A 460 -36.64 20.51 -20.16
N GLY A 461 -35.44 21.09 -19.99
CA GLY A 461 -35.32 22.50 -19.59
C GLY A 461 -35.28 22.77 -18.08
N ARG A 462 -35.34 21.73 -17.24
CA ARG A 462 -35.35 21.82 -15.77
C ARG A 462 -34.26 22.73 -15.18
N PHE A 463 -33.12 22.88 -15.86
CA PHE A 463 -31.95 23.61 -15.37
C PHE A 463 -31.55 24.78 -16.29
N ASN A 464 -32.39 25.20 -17.25
CA ASN A 464 -32.07 26.26 -18.21
C ASN A 464 -31.77 27.62 -17.55
N GLU A 465 -32.28 27.88 -16.36
CA GLU A 465 -31.95 29.09 -15.58
C GLU A 465 -30.52 29.10 -15.08
N TYR A 466 -29.88 27.92 -14.95
CA TYR A 466 -28.61 27.77 -14.26
C TYR A 466 -27.47 27.31 -15.20
N ILE A 467 -27.83 26.75 -16.33
CA ILE A 467 -26.89 26.22 -17.31
C ILE A 467 -27.18 26.88 -18.65
N THR A 468 -26.16 27.47 -19.26
CA THR A 468 -26.21 28.07 -20.58
C THR A 468 -25.38 27.26 -21.58
N GLY A 469 -25.72 27.34 -22.87
CA GLY A 469 -24.99 26.66 -23.94
C GLY A 469 -25.50 25.25 -24.27
N GLY A 470 -24.71 24.49 -25.03
CA GLY A 470 -25.12 23.20 -25.61
C GLY A 470 -25.41 22.09 -24.57
N PHE A 471 -24.89 22.20 -23.35
CA PHE A 471 -25.13 21.20 -22.30
C PHE A 471 -26.53 21.37 -21.65
N ALA A 472 -27.18 22.51 -21.75
CA ALA A 472 -28.49 22.77 -21.11
C ALA A 472 -29.58 21.77 -21.54
N SER A 473 -29.50 21.24 -22.76
CA SER A 473 -30.43 20.24 -23.33
C SER A 473 -29.88 18.80 -23.25
N HIS A 474 -28.73 18.58 -22.59
CA HIS A 474 -28.08 17.27 -22.57
C HIS A 474 -28.94 16.22 -21.86
N PRO A 475 -29.13 15.00 -22.45
CA PRO A 475 -29.95 13.94 -21.82
C PRO A 475 -29.51 13.49 -20.44
N LEU A 476 -28.24 13.68 -20.05
CA LEU A 476 -27.74 13.38 -18.70
C LEU A 476 -28.50 14.16 -17.61
N LEU A 477 -28.99 15.35 -17.91
CA LEU A 477 -29.74 16.20 -16.96
C LEU A 477 -31.13 15.65 -16.64
N GLN A 478 -31.59 14.61 -17.35
CA GLN A 478 -32.88 13.97 -17.12
C GLN A 478 -32.85 12.96 -15.95
N HIS A 479 -31.70 12.73 -15.32
CA HIS A 479 -31.61 11.82 -14.15
C HIS A 479 -32.46 12.35 -12.99
N PRO A 480 -33.40 11.54 -12.42
CA PRO A 480 -34.41 12.05 -11.48
C PRO A 480 -33.81 12.60 -10.16
N LYS A 481 -32.67 12.09 -9.74
CA LYS A 481 -32.02 12.47 -8.46
C LYS A 481 -31.00 13.61 -8.61
N ILE A 482 -30.73 14.12 -9.82
CA ILE A 482 -29.84 15.28 -10.00
C ILE A 482 -30.56 16.54 -9.57
N GLN A 483 -29.90 17.33 -8.73
CA GLN A 483 -30.33 18.64 -8.27
C GLN A 483 -29.55 19.76 -8.99
N LYS A 484 -29.91 21.02 -8.75
CA LYS A 484 -29.28 22.20 -9.32
C LYS A 484 -27.77 22.19 -9.29
N GLU A 485 -27.19 21.94 -8.09
CA GLU A 485 -25.74 21.93 -7.92
C GLU A 485 -25.06 20.80 -8.70
N GLY A 486 -25.70 19.63 -8.76
CA GLY A 486 -25.22 18.51 -9.56
C GLY A 486 -25.27 18.83 -11.06
N ALA A 487 -26.30 19.53 -11.52
CA ALA A 487 -26.43 19.95 -12.91
C ALA A 487 -25.33 20.97 -13.32
N ILE A 488 -25.08 21.98 -12.49
CA ILE A 488 -23.99 22.95 -12.69
C ILE A 488 -22.63 22.23 -12.73
N PHE A 489 -22.39 21.31 -11.79
CA PHE A 489 -21.18 20.51 -11.73
C PHE A 489 -20.96 19.68 -13.02
N LEU A 490 -22.00 19.08 -13.56
CA LEU A 490 -21.94 18.34 -14.84
C LEU A 490 -21.66 19.27 -16.03
N SER A 491 -22.18 20.49 -16.02
CA SER A 491 -21.87 21.50 -17.04
C SER A 491 -20.38 21.91 -16.99
N ASP A 492 -19.86 22.21 -15.79
CA ASP A 492 -18.44 22.54 -15.62
C ASP A 492 -17.54 21.36 -16.01
N PHE A 493 -17.96 20.12 -15.76
CA PHE A 493 -17.27 18.91 -16.20
C PHE A 493 -17.26 18.77 -17.71
N TYR A 494 -18.39 19.01 -18.39
CA TYR A 494 -18.48 19.02 -19.83
C TYR A 494 -17.52 20.03 -20.47
N GLU A 495 -17.52 21.29 -20.00
CA GLU A 495 -16.65 22.35 -20.50
C GLU A 495 -15.18 22.02 -20.34
N MET A 496 -14.82 21.47 -19.16
CA MET A 496 -13.45 21.03 -18.91
C MET A 496 -13.05 19.93 -19.90
N LEU A 497 -13.85 18.86 -20.03
CA LEU A 497 -13.54 17.76 -20.94
C LEU A 497 -13.43 18.23 -22.40
N ASP A 498 -14.28 19.13 -22.85
CA ASP A 498 -14.17 19.71 -24.19
C ASP A 498 -12.85 20.44 -24.42
N SER A 499 -12.37 21.16 -23.39
CA SER A 499 -11.12 21.91 -23.45
C SER A 499 -9.86 21.03 -23.49
N ILE A 500 -9.93 19.75 -23.07
CA ILE A 500 -8.79 18.85 -22.93
C ILE A 500 -8.79 17.64 -23.86
N ARG A 501 -9.92 17.26 -24.46
CA ARG A 501 -10.09 15.99 -25.21
C ARG A 501 -9.09 15.75 -26.35
N HIS A 502 -8.44 16.80 -26.86
CA HIS A 502 -7.45 16.72 -27.95
C HIS A 502 -6.01 16.78 -27.46
N ILE A 503 -5.76 16.97 -26.16
CA ILE A 503 -4.44 17.13 -25.59
C ILE A 503 -3.87 15.75 -25.24
N LYS A 504 -2.75 15.36 -25.89
CA LYS A 504 -2.08 14.07 -25.66
C LYS A 504 -0.81 14.17 -24.79
N GLU A 505 -0.23 15.36 -24.71
CA GLU A 505 0.98 15.60 -23.91
C GLU A 505 0.62 15.70 -22.41
N PRO A 506 1.19 14.85 -21.52
CA PRO A 506 0.81 14.78 -20.10
C PRO A 506 0.94 16.12 -19.37
N LYS A 507 2.06 16.81 -19.53
CA LYS A 507 2.31 18.10 -18.86
C LYS A 507 1.26 19.14 -19.25
N ARG A 508 1.03 19.30 -20.55
CA ARG A 508 0.09 20.30 -21.08
C ARG A 508 -1.36 19.97 -20.71
N LEU A 509 -1.70 18.68 -20.65
CA LEU A 509 -2.99 18.20 -20.17
C LEU A 509 -3.20 18.57 -18.70
N ILE A 510 -2.24 18.27 -17.83
CA ILE A 510 -2.32 18.57 -16.40
C ILE A 510 -2.37 20.09 -16.17
N GLU A 511 -1.57 20.90 -16.88
CA GLU A 511 -1.64 22.36 -16.81
C GLU A 511 -3.05 22.88 -17.13
N ARG A 512 -3.72 22.31 -18.14
CA ARG A 512 -5.07 22.71 -18.51
C ARG A 512 -6.09 22.30 -17.46
N ILE A 513 -5.98 21.07 -16.90
CA ILE A 513 -6.87 20.56 -15.84
C ILE A 513 -6.77 21.44 -14.59
N VAL A 514 -5.57 21.73 -14.11
CA VAL A 514 -5.32 22.48 -12.86
C VAL A 514 -5.88 23.91 -12.94
N ASN A 515 -5.90 24.50 -14.12
CA ASN A 515 -6.41 25.85 -14.37
C ASN A 515 -7.93 25.86 -14.72
N ALA A 516 -8.56 24.71 -14.88
CA ALA A 516 -10.00 24.66 -15.19
C ALA A 516 -10.84 25.01 -13.96
N LYS A 517 -11.97 25.73 -14.18
CA LYS A 517 -12.94 26.10 -13.13
C LYS A 517 -13.41 24.84 -12.36
N PHE A 518 -13.74 23.77 -13.08
CA PHE A 518 -14.17 22.49 -12.50
C PHE A 518 -13.20 22.00 -11.41
N PHE A 519 -11.92 21.96 -11.71
CA PHE A 519 -10.89 21.51 -10.77
C PHE A 519 -10.70 22.49 -9.61
N THR A 520 -10.61 23.78 -9.89
CA THR A 520 -10.37 24.81 -8.87
C THR A 520 -11.51 24.88 -7.85
N ASP A 521 -12.77 24.73 -8.27
CA ASP A 521 -13.92 24.71 -7.37
C ASP A 521 -13.92 23.48 -6.44
N ILE A 522 -13.55 22.30 -6.95
CA ILE A 522 -13.36 21.09 -6.13
C ILE A 522 -12.24 21.30 -5.11
N MET A 523 -11.10 21.89 -5.52
CA MET A 523 -9.95 22.12 -4.61
C MET A 523 -10.29 23.12 -3.52
N GLN A 524 -11.03 24.18 -3.81
CA GLN A 524 -11.53 25.12 -2.79
C GLN A 524 -12.43 24.41 -1.78
N ASN A 525 -13.34 23.55 -2.24
CA ASN A 525 -14.21 22.77 -1.36
C ASN A 525 -13.42 21.78 -0.50
N LEU A 526 -12.39 21.14 -1.04
CA LEU A 526 -11.47 20.28 -0.27
C LEU A 526 -10.71 21.08 0.79
N ALA A 527 -10.19 22.26 0.45
CA ALA A 527 -9.51 23.13 1.39
C ALA A 527 -10.46 23.60 2.51
N LYS A 528 -11.69 24.01 2.20
CA LYS A 528 -12.74 24.35 3.18
C LYS A 528 -13.00 23.18 4.14
N ASN A 529 -13.15 21.96 3.61
CA ASN A 529 -13.39 20.77 4.44
C ASN A 529 -12.21 20.42 5.36
N ARG A 530 -10.97 20.69 4.92
CA ARG A 530 -9.75 20.49 5.74
C ARG A 530 -9.55 21.55 6.82
N SER A 531 -10.19 22.71 6.67
CA SER A 531 -10.07 23.86 7.58
C SER A 531 -11.23 24.03 8.55
N LYS A 532 -12.25 23.15 8.50
CA LYS A 532 -13.37 23.19 9.45
C LYS A 532 -12.89 22.92 10.87
N THR A 533 -13.31 23.77 11.78
CA THR A 533 -13.16 23.57 13.24
C THR A 533 -14.17 22.54 13.76
N LYS A 534 -14.04 22.11 15.00
CA LYS A 534 -15.04 21.23 15.65
C LYS A 534 -16.44 21.88 15.75
N GLU A 535 -16.51 23.21 15.72
CA GLU A 535 -17.72 24.02 15.77
C GLU A 535 -18.31 24.29 14.37
N GLY A 536 -17.68 23.80 13.30
CA GLY A 536 -18.15 23.93 11.92
C GLY A 536 -17.72 25.23 11.20
N SER A 537 -17.04 26.17 11.90
CA SER A 537 -16.47 27.37 11.31
C SER A 537 -15.21 27.05 10.47
N ILE A 538 -14.84 27.95 9.55
CA ILE A 538 -13.64 27.82 8.73
C ILE A 538 -12.52 28.62 9.36
N ASP A 539 -11.41 27.96 9.68
CA ASP A 539 -10.15 28.61 10.10
C ASP A 539 -9.41 29.12 8.86
N SER A 540 -9.29 30.45 8.72
CA SER A 540 -8.70 31.09 7.55
C SER A 540 -7.24 30.71 7.35
N ALA A 541 -6.43 30.60 8.41
CA ALA A 541 -5.02 30.24 8.31
C ALA A 541 -4.85 28.79 7.84
N ARG A 542 -5.66 27.86 8.36
CA ARG A 542 -5.68 26.46 7.90
C ARG A 542 -6.19 26.33 6.47
N PHE A 543 -7.12 27.18 6.05
CA PHE A 543 -7.63 27.21 4.68
C PHE A 543 -6.54 27.61 3.69
N GLU A 544 -5.80 28.69 3.96
CA GLU A 544 -4.67 29.11 3.12
C GLU A 544 -3.58 28.04 3.06
N GLN A 545 -3.19 27.45 4.20
CA GLN A 545 -2.23 26.37 4.27
C GLN A 545 -2.69 25.13 3.45
N ALA A 546 -3.98 24.80 3.49
CA ALA A 546 -4.53 23.71 2.72
C ALA A 546 -4.45 23.98 1.21
N LEU A 547 -4.78 25.20 0.76
CA LEU A 547 -4.65 25.61 -0.64
C LEU A 547 -3.20 25.61 -1.12
N GLU A 548 -2.28 26.13 -0.32
CA GLU A 548 -0.86 26.11 -0.64
C GLU A 548 -0.31 24.68 -0.77
N SER A 549 -0.71 23.78 0.16
CA SER A 549 -0.37 22.37 0.09
C SER A 549 -0.89 21.71 -1.20
N ILE A 550 -2.13 22.01 -1.62
CA ILE A 550 -2.71 21.53 -2.87
C ILE A 550 -1.90 22.02 -4.08
N LYS A 551 -1.62 23.34 -4.15
CA LYS A 551 -0.83 23.95 -5.23
C LYS A 551 0.55 23.31 -5.37
N ARG A 552 1.24 23.08 -4.24
CA ARG A 552 2.55 22.42 -4.23
C ARG A 552 2.50 21.01 -4.82
N LYS A 553 1.45 20.23 -4.50
CA LYS A 553 1.28 18.88 -5.05
C LYS A 553 0.97 18.89 -6.55
N CYS A 554 0.15 19.83 -7.02
CA CYS A 554 -0.10 19.99 -8.44
C CYS A 554 1.19 20.34 -9.20
N SER A 555 2.03 21.24 -8.65
CA SER A 555 3.34 21.60 -9.23
C SER A 555 4.27 20.39 -9.32
N LEU A 556 4.33 19.57 -8.26
CA LEU A 556 5.15 18.36 -8.27
C LEU A 556 4.68 17.35 -9.33
N LEU A 557 3.36 17.16 -9.47
CA LEU A 557 2.82 16.27 -10.52
C LEU A 557 3.16 16.77 -11.92
N LEU A 558 3.16 18.10 -12.13
CA LEU A 558 3.59 18.74 -13.37
C LEU A 558 5.07 18.47 -13.66
N ASP A 559 5.93 18.53 -12.62
CA ASP A 559 7.36 18.22 -12.76
C ASP A 559 7.59 16.76 -13.14
N LEU A 560 6.86 15.82 -12.52
CA LEU A 560 6.91 14.40 -12.91
C LEU A 560 6.44 14.19 -14.35
N ALA A 561 5.41 14.91 -14.79
CA ALA A 561 4.87 14.79 -16.14
C ALA A 561 5.83 15.28 -17.24
N LYS A 562 6.78 16.19 -16.93
CA LYS A 562 7.81 16.66 -17.88
C LYS A 562 8.67 15.53 -18.46
N ASN A 563 8.82 14.44 -17.71
CA ASN A 563 9.66 13.31 -18.11
C ASN A 563 8.95 12.31 -19.02
N HIS A 564 7.70 12.58 -19.39
CA HIS A 564 6.86 11.67 -20.18
C HIS A 564 6.22 12.39 -21.38
N ASN A 565 6.39 11.81 -22.57
CA ASN A 565 5.78 12.33 -23.82
C ASN A 565 4.52 11.56 -24.21
N ASP A 566 4.21 10.45 -23.53
CA ASP A 566 3.08 9.57 -23.80
C ASP A 566 2.20 9.44 -22.55
N LEU A 567 0.90 9.71 -22.71
CA LEU A 567 -0.05 9.75 -21.60
C LEU A 567 -0.27 8.36 -20.96
N GLY A 568 -0.32 7.29 -21.75
CA GLY A 568 -0.48 5.93 -21.24
C GLY A 568 0.73 5.47 -20.44
N LYS A 569 1.95 5.78 -20.92
CA LYS A 569 3.19 5.49 -20.16
C LYS A 569 3.26 6.29 -18.86
N PHE A 570 2.85 7.56 -18.91
CA PHE A 570 2.79 8.41 -17.71
C PHE A 570 1.82 7.82 -16.67
N LEU A 571 0.59 7.52 -17.05
CA LEU A 571 -0.40 6.95 -16.13
C LEU A 571 0.08 5.64 -15.51
N ASN A 572 0.63 4.74 -16.31
CA ASN A 572 1.18 3.47 -15.79
C ASN A 572 2.34 3.69 -14.81
N ALA A 573 3.25 4.65 -15.11
CA ALA A 573 4.34 4.98 -14.20
C ALA A 573 3.84 5.52 -12.86
N MET A 574 2.78 6.36 -12.87
CA MET A 574 2.20 6.93 -11.64
C MET A 574 1.49 5.86 -10.79
N ILE A 575 0.87 4.86 -11.41
CA ILE A 575 0.22 3.75 -10.69
C ILE A 575 1.27 2.84 -10.03
N LEU A 576 2.35 2.49 -10.74
CA LEU A 576 3.37 1.57 -10.24
C LEU A 576 4.36 2.22 -9.27
N GLY A 577 4.58 3.54 -9.36
CA GLY A 577 5.56 4.28 -8.55
C GLY A 577 5.05 4.79 -7.20
N SER A 578 3.77 4.61 -6.88
CA SER A 578 3.09 5.27 -5.75
C SER A 578 3.57 4.86 -4.35
N SER A 579 4.36 3.77 -4.19
CA SER A 579 4.67 3.21 -2.88
C SER A 579 6.00 3.68 -2.24
N GLU A 580 6.88 4.40 -2.94
CA GLU A 580 8.28 4.55 -2.50
C GLU A 580 8.80 5.99 -2.30
N ALA A 581 8.09 7.04 -2.71
CA ALA A 581 8.59 8.41 -2.60
C ALA A 581 8.33 9.03 -1.22
N SER A 582 9.33 9.05 -0.35
CA SER A 582 9.35 9.92 0.83
C SER A 582 10.02 11.23 0.48
N GLU A 583 9.25 12.31 0.35
CA GLU A 583 9.79 13.66 0.18
C GLU A 583 10.22 14.30 1.51
N GLY A 584 11.29 15.06 1.46
CA GLY A 584 11.79 15.93 2.53
C GLY A 584 13.10 15.47 3.17
N SER A 585 13.81 16.43 3.78
CA SER A 585 14.99 16.22 4.63
C SER A 585 14.57 16.24 6.10
N GLY A 586 15.36 15.61 6.98
CA GLY A 586 15.16 15.68 8.43
C GLY A 586 15.00 14.32 9.12
N VAL A 587 14.51 14.36 10.37
CA VAL A 587 14.30 13.19 11.22
C VAL A 587 13.25 12.26 10.61
N ASN A 588 13.55 10.97 10.56
CA ASN A 588 12.68 9.97 9.98
C ASN A 588 11.58 9.56 10.97
N LEU A 589 10.31 9.84 10.65
CA LEU A 589 9.14 9.41 11.43
C LEU A 589 8.54 8.18 10.77
N LEU A 590 8.68 7.02 11.42
CA LEU A 590 8.39 5.74 10.81
C LEU A 590 7.48 4.88 11.69
N SER A 591 6.44 4.30 11.11
CA SER A 591 5.86 3.12 11.74
C SER A 591 6.87 1.97 11.70
N ILE A 592 6.73 0.98 12.59
CA ILE A 592 7.62 -0.19 12.61
C ILE A 592 7.66 -0.87 11.23
N HIS A 593 6.49 -1.04 10.59
CA HIS A 593 6.41 -1.64 9.26
C HIS A 593 7.17 -0.82 8.19
N ALA A 594 7.06 0.52 8.25
CA ALA A 594 7.76 1.40 7.32
C ALA A 594 9.29 1.46 7.56
N SER A 595 9.74 1.04 8.75
CA SER A 595 11.16 1.00 9.12
C SER A 595 11.87 -0.27 8.65
N LYS A 596 11.12 -1.32 8.26
CA LYS A 596 11.69 -2.58 7.77
C LYS A 596 12.55 -2.35 6.53
N GLY A 597 13.73 -2.94 6.50
CA GLY A 597 14.73 -2.73 5.44
C GLY A 597 15.60 -1.49 5.62
N LEU A 598 15.21 -0.54 6.48
CA LEU A 598 16.01 0.67 6.76
C LEU A 598 16.94 0.45 7.96
N GLU A 599 17.89 1.39 8.13
CA GLU A 599 18.84 1.39 9.25
C GLU A 599 19.34 2.79 9.55
N PHE A 600 19.49 3.12 10.83
CA PHE A 600 19.83 4.47 11.28
C PHE A 600 20.90 4.43 12.35
N GLN A 601 21.69 5.50 12.47
CA GLN A 601 22.70 5.62 13.51
C GLN A 601 22.01 5.71 14.89
N ASN A 602 21.01 6.59 15.01
CA ASN A 602 20.21 6.77 16.22
C ASN A 602 18.76 6.36 15.98
N VAL A 603 18.22 5.51 16.87
CA VAL A 603 16.83 5.10 16.85
C VAL A 603 16.18 5.36 18.20
N TYR A 604 15.01 6.00 18.13
CA TYR A 604 14.12 6.21 19.26
C TYR A 604 12.88 5.33 19.08
N VAL A 605 12.64 4.38 19.96
CA VAL A 605 11.39 3.59 19.96
C VAL A 605 10.50 4.12 21.07
N VAL A 606 9.35 4.65 20.68
CA VAL A 606 8.43 5.34 21.61
C VAL A 606 7.18 4.52 21.91
N ASP A 607 6.42 4.94 22.91
CA ASP A 607 5.12 4.37 23.29
C ASP A 607 5.21 2.91 23.74
N LEU A 608 6.29 2.54 24.46
CA LEU A 608 6.46 1.21 25.02
C LEU A 608 5.58 1.01 26.26
N MET A 609 4.26 1.06 26.06
CA MET A 609 3.23 0.83 27.08
C MET A 609 2.30 -0.30 26.65
N ASP A 610 1.85 -1.10 27.61
CA ASP A 610 0.84 -2.13 27.35
C ASP A 610 -0.44 -1.50 26.79
N GLY A 611 -1.03 -2.13 25.80
CA GLY A 611 -2.16 -1.58 25.05
C GLY A 611 -1.78 -0.69 23.85
N ARG A 612 -0.60 -0.05 23.89
CA ARG A 612 -0.05 0.71 22.75
C ARG A 612 1.02 -0.08 22.00
N PHE A 613 1.99 -0.63 22.72
CA PHE A 613 3.00 -1.55 22.20
C PHE A 613 3.45 -2.52 23.32
N PRO A 614 2.93 -3.77 23.35
CA PRO A 614 2.08 -4.45 22.36
C PRO A 614 0.69 -3.83 22.20
N ASN A 615 0.12 -3.92 20.97
CA ASN A 615 -1.19 -3.39 20.66
C ASN A 615 -2.30 -4.40 20.99
N ARG A 616 -2.83 -4.34 22.23
CA ARG A 616 -3.84 -5.28 22.73
C ARG A 616 -5.12 -5.32 21.87
N LYS A 617 -5.50 -4.17 21.28
CA LYS A 617 -6.69 -4.10 20.40
C LYS A 617 -6.51 -4.91 19.11
N LEU A 618 -5.32 -4.95 18.54
CA LEU A 618 -5.04 -5.79 17.37
C LEU A 618 -4.90 -7.26 17.76
N MET A 619 -4.30 -7.54 18.92
CA MET A 619 -4.22 -8.90 19.43
C MET A 619 -5.59 -9.52 19.66
N SER A 620 -6.58 -8.77 20.21
CA SER A 620 -7.96 -9.26 20.38
C SER A 620 -8.71 -9.50 19.07
N LYS A 621 -8.16 -9.07 17.92
CA LYS A 621 -8.70 -9.26 16.57
C LYS A 621 -7.97 -10.34 15.76
N GLY A 622 -7.23 -11.21 16.43
CA GLY A 622 -6.50 -12.32 15.78
C GLY A 622 -4.99 -12.14 15.66
N GLY A 623 -4.43 -11.01 16.12
CA GLY A 623 -2.98 -10.85 16.26
C GLY A 623 -2.42 -11.63 17.46
N SER A 624 -1.11 -11.89 17.48
CA SER A 624 -0.45 -12.61 18.55
C SER A 624 0.61 -11.76 19.28
N LEU A 625 0.95 -12.14 20.52
CA LEU A 625 2.06 -11.51 21.24
C LEU A 625 3.40 -11.78 20.55
N GLU A 626 3.53 -12.92 19.90
CA GLU A 626 4.72 -13.28 19.13
C GLU A 626 4.94 -12.34 17.93
N GLU A 627 3.85 -11.96 17.25
CA GLU A 627 3.91 -10.98 16.15
C GLU A 627 4.32 -9.60 16.67
N GLU A 628 3.73 -9.14 17.78
CA GLU A 628 4.13 -7.88 18.42
C GLU A 628 5.59 -7.91 18.91
N ARG A 629 6.09 -9.08 19.35
CA ARG A 629 7.51 -9.28 19.72
C ARG A 629 8.43 -9.21 18.51
N ARG A 630 8.03 -9.78 17.35
CA ARG A 630 8.75 -9.60 16.08
C ARG A 630 8.77 -8.13 15.65
N LEU A 631 7.66 -7.40 15.83
CA LEU A 631 7.63 -5.95 15.58
C LEU A 631 8.64 -5.21 16.47
N PHE A 632 8.72 -5.54 17.76
CA PHE A 632 9.69 -4.93 18.65
C PHE A 632 11.14 -5.28 18.23
N TYR A 633 11.41 -6.53 17.91
CA TYR A 633 12.69 -6.98 17.36
C TYR A 633 13.09 -6.21 16.10
N VAL A 634 12.15 -6.03 15.17
CA VAL A 634 12.38 -5.21 13.96
C VAL A 634 12.73 -3.78 14.33
N ALA A 635 11.96 -3.14 15.23
CA ALA A 635 12.18 -1.74 15.60
C ALA A 635 13.58 -1.50 16.18
N ILE A 636 14.01 -2.32 17.15
CA ILE A 636 15.31 -2.14 17.82
C ILE A 636 16.50 -2.49 16.92
N THR A 637 16.34 -3.47 16.00
CA THR A 637 17.39 -3.86 15.05
C THR A 637 17.56 -2.87 13.89
N ARG A 638 16.79 -1.77 13.86
CA ARG A 638 17.04 -0.64 12.93
C ARG A 638 18.21 0.22 13.42
N ALA A 639 18.57 0.14 14.70
CA ALA A 639 19.65 0.92 15.29
C ALA A 639 21.02 0.32 14.95
N LYS A 640 21.94 1.19 14.55
CA LYS A 640 23.37 0.87 14.34
C LYS A 640 24.20 1.06 15.61
N GLU A 641 23.98 2.16 16.32
CA GLU A 641 24.84 2.62 17.40
C GLU A 641 24.07 2.97 18.66
N ASN A 642 23.08 3.86 18.55
CA ASN A 642 22.36 4.37 19.69
C ASN A 642 20.88 3.96 19.63
N LEU A 643 20.40 3.39 20.72
CA LEU A 643 19.01 2.98 20.88
C LEU A 643 18.45 3.61 22.16
N ILE A 644 17.40 4.41 22.00
CA ILE A 644 16.64 5.01 23.09
C ILE A 644 15.23 4.43 23.07
N LEU A 645 14.83 3.85 24.18
CA LEU A 645 13.51 3.27 24.40
C LEU A 645 12.74 4.18 25.34
N SER A 646 11.44 4.42 25.07
CA SER A 646 10.68 5.30 25.94
C SER A 646 9.23 4.89 26.13
N PHE A 647 8.70 5.23 27.31
CA PHE A 647 7.29 5.08 27.65
C PHE A 647 6.79 6.28 28.49
N ALA A 648 5.46 6.43 28.57
CA ALA A 648 4.79 7.39 29.44
C ALA A 648 3.90 6.67 30.45
N LYS A 649 3.70 7.27 31.63
CA LYS A 649 2.85 6.71 32.69
C LYS A 649 1.36 6.94 32.45
N LYS A 650 0.98 8.06 31.84
CA LYS A 650 -0.43 8.41 31.60
C LYS A 650 -0.66 9.24 30.34
N ASP A 651 -1.89 9.25 29.88
CA ASP A 651 -2.45 10.17 28.89
C ASP A 651 -3.61 10.93 29.56
N SER A 652 -3.32 12.12 30.04
CA SER A 652 -4.32 12.95 30.75
C SER A 652 -5.46 13.40 29.84
N MET A 653 -5.24 13.51 28.52
CA MET A 653 -6.30 13.88 27.56
C MET A 653 -7.36 12.79 27.43
N LYS A 654 -6.97 11.52 27.60
CA LYS A 654 -7.88 10.37 27.52
C LYS A 654 -8.19 9.77 28.89
N ASN A 655 -7.61 10.31 29.96
CA ASN A 655 -7.71 9.78 31.32
C ASN A 655 -7.33 8.29 31.40
N ILE A 656 -6.16 7.93 30.80
CA ILE A 656 -5.66 6.57 30.77
C ILE A 656 -4.32 6.52 31.51
N GLU A 657 -4.18 5.59 32.45
CA GLU A 657 -2.92 5.20 33.05
C GLU A 657 -2.33 4.02 32.30
N TYR A 658 -1.02 4.02 32.09
CA TYR A 658 -0.30 3.00 31.34
C TYR A 658 0.65 2.21 32.25
N THR A 659 0.77 0.93 31.98
CA THR A 659 1.84 0.08 32.48
C THR A 659 2.94 -0.05 31.43
N PRO A 660 4.22 -0.23 31.83
CA PRO A 660 5.29 -0.46 30.88
C PRO A 660 5.06 -1.70 30.01
N SER A 661 5.57 -1.68 28.80
CA SER A 661 5.50 -2.80 27.86
C SER A 661 6.16 -4.06 28.44
N ILE A 662 5.56 -5.22 28.20
CA ILE A 662 6.15 -6.53 28.55
C ILE A 662 7.56 -6.72 27.95
N PHE A 663 7.84 -6.12 26.79
CA PHE A 663 9.14 -6.22 26.12
C PHE A 663 10.28 -5.58 26.90
N LEU A 664 9.99 -4.60 27.77
CA LEU A 664 11.00 -4.01 28.66
C LEU A 664 11.42 -4.96 29.77
N TYR A 665 10.50 -5.80 30.25
CA TYR A 665 10.79 -6.85 31.22
C TYR A 665 11.49 -8.05 30.56
N GLU A 666 11.04 -8.47 29.38
CA GLU A 666 11.67 -9.55 28.62
C GLU A 666 13.10 -9.22 28.19
N GLY A 667 13.37 -7.94 27.91
CA GLY A 667 14.70 -7.40 27.62
C GLY A 667 15.56 -7.10 28.83
N GLU A 668 15.07 -7.36 30.06
CA GLU A 668 15.76 -7.08 31.34
C GLU A 668 16.13 -5.59 31.52
N LEU A 669 15.38 -4.68 30.91
CA LEU A 669 15.55 -3.23 31.08
C LEU A 669 14.76 -2.70 32.30
N LEU A 670 13.76 -3.45 32.74
CA LEU A 670 13.00 -3.26 33.96
C LEU A 670 12.94 -4.59 34.74
N SER A 671 13.06 -4.55 36.08
CA SER A 671 12.74 -5.67 36.91
C SER A 671 11.28 -5.64 37.33
N LYS A 672 10.68 -6.82 37.63
CA LYS A 672 9.28 -6.88 38.12
C LYS A 672 9.08 -6.17 39.45
N ASP A 673 10.18 -6.02 40.23
CA ASP A 673 10.18 -5.32 41.51
C ASP A 673 10.47 -3.81 41.39
N SER A 674 10.70 -3.31 40.17
CA SER A 674 10.88 -1.88 39.92
C SER A 674 9.52 -1.20 40.05
N VAL A 675 9.29 -0.46 41.11
CA VAL A 675 8.17 0.49 41.23
C VAL A 675 8.49 1.65 40.28
N VAL A 676 7.80 1.71 39.15
CA VAL A 676 7.94 2.79 38.18
C VAL A 676 6.92 3.91 38.48
#